data_e5b4d4a9e4c91cb29ed5dce8e4e788c0
#
_entry.id   e5b4d4a9e4c91cb29ed5dce8e4e788c0
#
_cell.length_a   1.000
_cell.length_b   1.000
_cell.length_c   1.000
_cell.angle_alpha   90.00
_cell.angle_beta   90.00
_cell.angle_gamma   90.00
#
_symmetry.space_group_name_H-M   'P 1'
#
loop_
_entity.id
_entity.type
_entity.pdbx_description
1 polymer ?
#
loop_
_entity_poly.entity_id
_entity_poly.type
_entity_poly.pdbx_seq_one_letter_code
_entity_poly.pdbx_strand_id
1 'polypeptide(L)'
;MTTRIRHTVTGGTAAAIAAAALLFAQAAAAETASPLPSSAYTVHADCPAPTPGHASCLALQLLPRTAAARARTHPTDIIRAASSGPSPAASPTAGDFGLRPQDLHAAYDLPVDAETSSTQTIALVDAYNDPNAEADLETYDTEFGLPKCTTANGCFMKVNQNGSGEASSLPFPQTQGELTSQEEACEAEDEQACVLVEEAQGWSVEISLDIETARAVCQDCHIALVEADEPSYADLDAAEETAVRLGAEEISNSWGGPECIEGVCERENSVFDHPGVVITVAAGDDGYLGWLEEPRSAYAGYPASLPQVVAVGGTRLNPLSGGKWNGETVWNDGGKSGGRADGFGAGGGGCSTQFAAQPWQRHVPDWASVGCSNHRAVADVAADADPYSGLAVYDTSPQCEEAGQHWCQIGGTSLASPLIASVFALAGGANGVSYPAQTLYQNAAKSPETLHDVTKGSNGECSSPFNEPPACSQAQEAKTSCASELICQAGAGYDGPTGVGTPDGIGAFKLPAAGLSEETPVEEESGGSGGSTGTSGPATPPVLSHPTATTTPTSTTAQRVLLSRLALTLKALVALNTSRPKIPDLSFTFMANVTAQVSVRLAKRFSRHGHLRWQALAHPLTITALAGRNSERVRGRGVLGSGTYRLTLTPVDGAAQSLAFKIG
;
A
#
# COMPACT_ATOMS: atom_id res chain seq x y z
N MET A 1 24.52 81.16 -60.49
CA MET A 1 25.35 80.01 -60.11
C MET A 1 24.50 79.16 -59.13
N THR A 2 23.89 78.17 -59.66
CA THR A 2 22.85 77.35 -59.01
C THR A 2 23.39 75.93 -58.85
N THR A 3 23.59 75.48 -57.67
CA THR A 3 24.01 74.11 -57.38
C THR A 3 22.83 73.35 -56.81
N ARG A 4 22.42 72.35 -57.53
CA ARG A 4 21.34 71.36 -57.15
C ARG A 4 21.97 70.34 -56.24
N ILE A 5 21.36 70.11 -55.07
CA ILE A 5 21.63 68.97 -54.22
C ILE A 5 20.50 67.91 -54.47
N ARG A 6 20.88 66.74 -54.94
CA ARG A 6 20.00 65.57 -55.05
C ARG A 6 20.04 64.80 -53.72
N HIS A 7 18.91 64.65 -53.09
CA HIS A 7 18.74 63.68 -52.01
C HIS A 7 18.39 62.30 -52.60
N THR A 8 19.26 61.35 -52.36
CA THR A 8 18.96 59.92 -52.53
C THR A 8 18.40 59.38 -51.22
N VAL A 9 17.11 59.03 -51.23
CA VAL A 9 16.47 58.24 -50.18
C VAL A 9 16.56 56.80 -50.60
N THR A 10 17.37 56.02 -49.96
CA THR A 10 17.47 54.55 -50.18
C THR A 10 16.90 53.82 -48.96
N GLY A 11 15.87 53.10 -49.18
CA GLY A 11 15.58 51.72 -48.82
C GLY A 11 16.10 51.22 -47.46
N GLY A 12 15.43 51.60 -46.33
CA GLY A 12 15.71 51.01 -45.02
C GLY A 12 14.47 50.47 -44.28
N THR A 13 13.29 50.63 -44.86
CA THR A 13 12.04 50.29 -44.14
C THR A 13 11.40 48.96 -44.59
N ALA A 14 11.88 48.30 -45.62
CA ALA A 14 11.31 47.01 -46.05
C ALA A 14 11.91 45.77 -45.37
N ALA A 15 13.12 45.87 -44.79
CA ALA A 15 13.80 44.77 -44.10
C ALA A 15 13.32 44.59 -42.64
N ALA A 16 12.85 45.65 -41.96
CA ALA A 16 12.38 45.59 -40.60
C ALA A 16 10.97 45.01 -40.46
N ILE A 17 10.12 45.12 -41.48
CA ILE A 17 8.76 44.55 -41.48
C ILE A 17 8.78 43.06 -41.82
N ALA A 18 9.73 42.55 -42.59
CA ALA A 18 9.89 41.13 -42.89
C ALA A 18 10.46 40.35 -41.69
N ALA A 19 11.32 40.93 -40.87
CA ALA A 19 11.86 40.29 -39.66
C ALA A 19 10.83 40.23 -38.51
N ALA A 20 9.93 41.20 -38.40
CA ALA A 20 8.83 41.17 -37.41
C ALA A 20 7.74 40.18 -37.78
N ALA A 21 7.49 39.94 -39.09
CA ALA A 21 6.51 38.94 -39.56
C ALA A 21 7.03 37.49 -39.39
N LEU A 22 8.33 37.25 -39.40
CA LEU A 22 8.94 35.94 -39.17
C LEU A 22 9.03 35.58 -37.67
N LEU A 23 9.04 36.54 -36.79
CA LEU A 23 9.02 36.31 -35.32
C LEU A 23 7.60 36.07 -34.77
N PHE A 24 6.54 36.46 -35.49
CA PHE A 24 5.16 36.15 -35.12
C PHE A 24 4.61 34.85 -35.72
N ALA A 25 5.31 34.24 -36.67
CA ALA A 25 4.89 32.98 -37.28
C ALA A 25 5.40 31.70 -36.58
N GLN A 26 6.24 31.83 -35.52
CA GLN A 26 6.73 30.70 -34.75
C GLN A 26 6.05 30.53 -33.36
N ALA A 27 5.05 31.34 -33.05
CA ALA A 27 4.31 31.25 -31.79
C ALA A 27 2.92 30.60 -31.94
N ALA A 28 2.67 29.88 -33.02
CA ALA A 28 1.36 29.28 -33.26
C ALA A 28 1.49 27.86 -33.81
N ALA A 29 2.00 26.95 -33.03
CA ALA A 29 1.75 25.53 -33.11
C ALA A 29 2.22 24.89 -31.79
N ALA A 30 1.70 25.29 -30.69
CA ALA A 30 1.47 24.34 -29.61
C ALA A 30 0.20 23.57 -30.04
N GLU A 31 0.38 22.51 -30.83
CA GLU A 31 -0.66 21.51 -30.98
C GLU A 31 -1.02 21.08 -29.55
N THR A 32 -2.22 21.41 -29.12
CA THR A 32 -2.83 20.80 -27.96
C THR A 32 -3.00 19.33 -28.32
N ALA A 33 -2.07 18.49 -27.85
CA ALA A 33 -2.21 17.06 -27.97
C ALA A 33 -3.57 16.71 -27.33
N SER A 34 -4.48 16.19 -28.16
CA SER A 34 -5.76 15.72 -27.66
C SER A 34 -5.50 14.53 -26.74
N PRO A 35 -6.13 14.43 -25.57
CA PRO A 35 -6.01 13.27 -24.69
C PRO A 35 -6.20 12.00 -25.51
N LEU A 36 -5.34 11.00 -25.29
CA LEU A 36 -5.52 9.70 -25.94
C LEU A 36 -6.88 9.14 -25.49
N PRO A 37 -7.65 8.55 -26.40
CA PRO A 37 -8.91 7.94 -26.01
C PRO A 37 -8.61 6.80 -25.02
N SER A 38 -9.23 6.83 -23.87
CA SER A 38 -9.16 5.79 -22.85
C SER A 38 -9.47 4.37 -23.36
N SER A 39 -10.20 4.28 -24.47
CA SER A 39 -10.44 3.03 -25.21
C SER A 39 -9.17 2.37 -25.78
N ALA A 40 -8.03 3.05 -25.80
CA ALA A 40 -6.77 2.51 -26.30
C ALA A 40 -6.01 1.67 -25.25
N TYR A 41 -6.31 1.85 -23.97
CA TYR A 41 -5.63 1.21 -22.84
C TYR A 41 -6.60 0.43 -21.96
N THR A 42 -6.06 -0.44 -21.13
CA THR A 42 -6.77 -1.14 -20.06
C THR A 42 -5.90 -1.14 -18.81
N VAL A 43 -6.52 -1.16 -17.66
CA VAL A 43 -5.85 -1.37 -16.39
C VAL A 43 -5.77 -2.88 -16.14
N HIS A 44 -4.66 -3.34 -15.62
CA HIS A 44 -4.43 -4.72 -15.22
C HIS A 44 -4.00 -4.75 -13.75
N ALA A 45 -4.62 -5.59 -12.94
CA ALA A 45 -4.18 -5.81 -11.57
C ALA A 45 -3.03 -6.82 -11.56
N ASP A 46 -1.89 -6.44 -11.00
CA ASP A 46 -0.71 -7.29 -10.99
C ASP A 46 -0.84 -8.46 -10.00
N CYS A 47 -1.60 -8.27 -8.92
CA CYS A 47 -1.90 -9.33 -7.96
C CYS A 47 -3.36 -9.80 -8.07
N PRO A 48 -3.62 -11.11 -7.83
CA PRO A 48 -4.97 -11.63 -7.75
C PRO A 48 -5.72 -11.06 -6.54
N ALA A 49 -7.06 -11.13 -6.58
CA ALA A 49 -7.88 -10.68 -5.47
C ALA A 49 -7.55 -11.41 -4.15
N PRO A 50 -7.63 -10.72 -2.99
CA PRO A 50 -7.23 -11.30 -1.72
C PRO A 50 -8.10 -12.49 -1.33
N THR A 51 -7.49 -13.54 -0.79
CA THR A 51 -8.20 -14.69 -0.22
C THR A 51 -8.34 -14.55 1.30
N PRO A 52 -9.28 -15.25 1.96
CA PRO A 52 -9.42 -15.13 3.41
C PRO A 52 -8.13 -15.40 4.17
N GLY A 53 -7.64 -14.40 4.90
CA GLY A 53 -6.39 -14.47 5.68
C GLY A 53 -5.14 -14.06 4.91
N HIS A 54 -5.28 -13.64 3.66
CA HIS A 54 -4.20 -13.12 2.83
C HIS A 54 -4.53 -11.72 2.34
N ALA A 55 -3.52 -10.90 2.17
CA ALA A 55 -3.61 -9.64 1.47
C ALA A 55 -3.38 -9.83 -0.04
N SER A 56 -3.68 -8.80 -0.80
CA SER A 56 -3.30 -8.65 -2.20
C SER A 56 -2.48 -7.39 -2.35
N CYS A 57 -1.49 -7.38 -3.20
CA CYS A 57 -0.83 -6.16 -3.61
C CYS A 57 -1.79 -5.25 -4.38
N LEU A 58 -1.49 -3.97 -4.44
CA LEU A 58 -2.37 -2.96 -5.00
C LEU A 58 -1.73 -2.22 -6.20
N ALA A 59 -0.72 -2.84 -6.86
CA ALA A 59 -0.17 -2.36 -8.10
C ALA A 59 -1.13 -2.60 -9.26
N LEU A 60 -1.33 -1.56 -10.08
CA LEU A 60 -2.15 -1.59 -11.28
C LEU A 60 -1.36 -1.10 -12.48
N GLN A 61 -1.19 -1.96 -13.46
CA GLN A 61 -0.46 -1.66 -14.69
C GLN A 61 -1.38 -1.10 -15.79
N LEU A 62 -0.93 -0.08 -16.50
CA LEU A 62 -1.60 0.45 -17.66
C LEU A 62 -1.10 -0.25 -18.93
N LEU A 63 -1.95 -1.05 -19.56
CA LEU A 63 -1.62 -1.84 -20.74
C LEU A 63 -2.33 -1.33 -22.00
N PRO A 64 -1.64 -1.27 -23.17
CA PRO A 64 -2.28 -0.93 -24.43
C PRO A 64 -3.16 -2.09 -24.93
N ARG A 65 -4.43 -1.81 -25.28
CA ARG A 65 -5.41 -2.81 -25.76
C ARG A 65 -5.11 -3.38 -27.15
N THR A 66 -4.35 -2.68 -27.97
CA THR A 66 -4.12 -3.08 -29.36
C THR A 66 -2.68 -2.82 -29.81
N ALA A 67 -2.20 -3.59 -30.80
CA ALA A 67 -0.91 -3.33 -31.43
C ALA A 67 -0.81 -1.90 -32.06
N ALA A 68 -1.92 -1.29 -32.42
CA ALA A 68 -1.95 0.10 -32.89
C ALA A 68 -1.83 1.13 -31.75
N ALA A 69 -2.28 0.78 -30.54
CA ALA A 69 -2.04 1.59 -29.34
C ALA A 69 -0.58 1.47 -28.89
N ARG A 70 0.00 0.27 -28.98
CA ARG A 70 1.44 0.02 -28.71
C ARG A 70 2.40 0.82 -29.58
N ALA A 71 1.96 1.21 -30.79
CA ALA A 71 2.74 2.04 -31.70
C ALA A 71 2.55 3.56 -31.49
N ARG A 72 1.75 3.95 -30.52
CA ARG A 72 1.51 5.35 -30.14
C ARG A 72 2.29 5.70 -28.90
N THR A 73 2.56 6.98 -28.75
CA THR A 73 3.10 7.54 -27.52
C THR A 73 2.19 7.22 -26.33
N HIS A 74 2.79 6.88 -25.22
CA HIS A 74 2.11 6.53 -23.97
C HIS A 74 1.23 7.70 -23.46
N PRO A 75 0.12 7.47 -22.71
CA PRO A 75 -0.76 8.55 -22.21
C PRO A 75 -0.02 9.63 -21.43
N THR A 76 1.03 9.28 -20.70
CA THR A 76 1.86 10.22 -19.94
C THR A 76 2.69 11.16 -20.78
N ASP A 77 2.88 10.91 -22.06
CA ASP A 77 3.48 11.91 -22.97
C ASP A 77 2.68 13.21 -23.00
N ILE A 78 1.39 13.14 -22.71
CA ILE A 78 0.52 14.31 -22.61
C ILE A 78 0.79 15.09 -21.34
N ILE A 79 1.07 14.40 -20.22
CA ILE A 79 1.46 15.02 -18.97
C ILE A 79 2.81 15.73 -19.12
N ARG A 80 3.73 15.16 -19.92
CA ARG A 80 5.08 15.71 -20.17
C ARG A 80 5.13 16.80 -21.22
N ALA A 81 4.33 16.76 -22.25
CA ALA A 81 4.35 17.81 -23.30
C ALA A 81 4.20 19.22 -22.72
N ALA A 82 3.62 19.32 -21.51
CA ALA A 82 3.50 20.57 -20.78
C ALA A 82 4.77 20.95 -19.97
N SER A 83 5.70 20.03 -19.72
CA SER A 83 6.88 20.23 -18.85
C SER A 83 8.22 20.33 -19.62
N SER A 84 8.21 20.51 -20.95
CA SER A 84 9.37 20.40 -21.83
C SER A 84 10.61 21.23 -21.41
N GLY A 85 11.48 20.59 -20.62
CA GLY A 85 12.92 20.86 -20.64
C GLY A 85 13.60 20.07 -21.77
N PRO A 86 14.82 20.41 -22.19
CA PRO A 86 15.50 19.70 -23.27
C PRO A 86 15.79 18.26 -22.86
N SER A 87 15.06 17.30 -23.46
CA SER A 87 15.36 15.89 -23.34
C SER A 87 16.59 15.54 -24.18
N PRO A 88 17.58 14.81 -23.68
CA PRO A 88 18.63 14.25 -24.52
C PRO A 88 18.02 13.19 -25.44
N ALA A 89 18.26 13.29 -26.73
CA ALA A 89 17.80 12.33 -27.71
C ALA A 89 18.62 11.05 -27.61
N ALA A 90 18.05 9.95 -27.12
CA ALA A 90 18.51 8.58 -27.43
C ALA A 90 17.55 7.53 -26.87
N SER A 91 17.14 6.56 -27.69
CA SER A 91 16.39 5.32 -27.39
C SER A 91 15.05 5.49 -26.65
N PRO A 92 14.05 4.63 -26.84
CA PRO A 92 12.86 4.62 -25.98
C PRO A 92 13.33 4.39 -24.55
N THR A 93 13.29 5.46 -23.76
CA THR A 93 13.74 5.51 -22.39
C THR A 93 12.51 5.45 -21.50
N ALA A 94 12.70 5.17 -20.21
CA ALA A 94 11.70 5.23 -19.15
C ALA A 94 10.70 6.37 -19.32
N GLY A 95 11.15 7.41 -19.95
CA GLY A 95 10.41 8.57 -20.32
C GLY A 95 9.12 8.37 -21.11
N ASP A 96 8.90 7.22 -21.65
CA ASP A 96 7.72 6.90 -22.49
C ASP A 96 6.64 6.10 -21.68
N PHE A 97 6.94 5.73 -20.42
CA PHE A 97 6.14 4.77 -19.65
C PHE A 97 5.54 5.31 -18.33
N GLY A 98 5.56 6.57 -18.04
CA GLY A 98 4.97 7.09 -16.81
C GLY A 98 5.61 8.40 -16.30
N LEU A 99 5.19 8.86 -15.13
CA LEU A 99 5.81 9.98 -14.44
C LEU A 99 7.25 9.62 -14.05
N ARG A 100 8.11 10.64 -14.00
CA ARG A 100 9.51 10.51 -13.59
C ARG A 100 9.69 11.13 -12.21
N PRO A 101 10.81 10.88 -11.52
CA PRO A 101 11.11 11.52 -10.25
C PRO A 101 10.91 13.04 -10.26
N GLN A 102 11.43 13.72 -11.28
CA GLN A 102 11.27 15.19 -11.39
C GLN A 102 9.82 15.65 -11.64
N ASP A 103 8.98 14.79 -12.21
CA ASP A 103 7.57 15.13 -12.44
C ASP A 103 6.80 15.06 -11.11
N LEU A 104 7.09 14.08 -10.23
CA LEU A 104 6.53 14.01 -8.87
C LEU A 104 6.98 15.19 -8.01
N HIS A 105 8.28 15.54 -8.03
CA HIS A 105 8.78 16.72 -7.32
C HIS A 105 8.12 18.01 -7.81
N ALA A 106 7.91 18.15 -9.11
CA ALA A 106 7.26 19.32 -9.69
C ALA A 106 5.75 19.36 -9.43
N ALA A 107 5.10 18.19 -9.35
CA ALA A 107 3.67 18.06 -9.03
C ALA A 107 3.39 18.49 -7.59
N TYR A 108 4.17 18.01 -6.64
CA TYR A 108 3.92 18.20 -5.22
C TYR A 108 4.84 19.23 -4.54
N ASP A 109 5.57 20.04 -5.32
CA ASP A 109 6.55 21.06 -4.84
C ASP A 109 7.52 20.51 -3.78
N LEU A 110 8.01 19.28 -4.01
CA LEU A 110 8.88 18.58 -3.06
C LEU A 110 10.34 19.00 -3.19
N PRO A 111 11.09 19.13 -2.09
CA PRO A 111 12.54 19.29 -2.14
C PRO A 111 13.21 18.01 -2.65
N VAL A 112 14.38 18.15 -3.27
CA VAL A 112 15.15 17.00 -3.78
C VAL A 112 15.80 16.22 -2.63
N ASP A 113 16.27 16.94 -1.60
CA ASP A 113 17.00 16.38 -0.46
C ASP A 113 16.14 16.43 0.81
N ALA A 114 16.38 15.50 1.74
CA ALA A 114 15.77 15.52 3.06
C ALA A 114 16.17 16.80 3.82
N GLU A 115 15.22 17.45 4.48
CA GLU A 115 15.49 18.65 5.28
C GLU A 115 16.23 18.35 6.60
N THR A 116 16.33 17.09 6.98
CA THR A 116 17.09 16.65 8.16
C THR A 116 18.52 16.30 7.79
N SER A 117 19.45 16.57 8.71
CA SER A 117 20.85 16.17 8.55
C SER A 117 21.07 14.66 8.70
N SER A 118 20.05 13.93 9.12
CA SER A 118 20.05 12.46 9.24
C SER A 118 19.22 11.87 8.11
N THR A 119 19.79 10.88 7.43
CA THR A 119 19.08 10.10 6.42
C THR A 119 18.02 9.25 7.11
N GLN A 120 16.77 9.36 6.67
CA GLN A 120 15.68 8.50 7.15
C GLN A 120 15.76 7.13 6.47
N THR A 121 15.23 6.11 7.13
CA THR A 121 15.10 4.76 6.57
C THR A 121 13.64 4.47 6.28
N ILE A 122 13.31 4.32 5.01
CA ILE A 122 11.98 3.92 4.56
C ILE A 122 11.98 2.41 4.36
N ALA A 123 11.17 1.69 5.12
CA ALA A 123 10.95 0.27 4.91
C ALA A 123 9.73 0.05 4.00
N LEU A 124 9.86 -0.86 3.04
CA LEU A 124 8.80 -1.35 2.17
C LEU A 124 8.52 -2.79 2.61
N VAL A 125 7.28 -3.08 2.99
CA VAL A 125 6.87 -4.40 3.47
C VAL A 125 6.02 -5.06 2.41
N ASP A 126 6.58 -6.10 1.77
CA ASP A 126 5.99 -6.80 0.64
C ASP A 126 6.02 -8.32 0.84
N ALA A 127 5.34 -9.07 -0.01
CA ALA A 127 5.36 -10.52 0.03
C ALA A 127 6.20 -11.11 -1.10
N TYR A 128 6.67 -12.32 -0.88
CA TYR A 128 7.58 -13.05 -1.75
C TYR A 128 8.94 -12.38 -1.90
N ASN A 129 9.79 -12.90 -2.74
CA ASN A 129 11.12 -12.35 -3.02
C ASN A 129 11.21 -11.93 -4.48
N ASP A 130 11.56 -10.68 -4.70
CA ASP A 130 12.07 -10.26 -5.99
C ASP A 130 13.59 -10.44 -6.03
N PRO A 131 14.13 -11.42 -6.74
CA PRO A 131 15.58 -11.67 -6.81
C PRO A 131 16.33 -10.57 -7.55
N ASN A 132 15.66 -9.71 -8.31
CA ASN A 132 16.25 -8.67 -9.15
C ASN A 132 16.11 -7.26 -8.57
N ALA A 133 15.40 -7.06 -7.46
CA ALA A 133 15.05 -5.75 -6.89
C ALA A 133 16.22 -4.74 -6.84
N GLU A 134 17.42 -5.16 -6.38
CA GLU A 134 18.56 -4.26 -6.33
C GLU A 134 19.11 -3.91 -7.75
N ALA A 135 19.08 -4.86 -8.69
CA ALA A 135 19.59 -4.65 -10.04
C ALA A 135 18.65 -3.78 -10.87
N ASP A 136 17.35 -3.94 -10.66
CA ASP A 136 16.30 -3.14 -11.29
C ASP A 136 16.33 -1.71 -10.75
N LEU A 137 16.46 -1.53 -9.43
CA LEU A 137 16.68 -0.23 -8.81
C LEU A 137 17.97 0.46 -9.31
N GLU A 138 19.09 -0.27 -9.53
CA GLU A 138 20.30 0.32 -10.13
C GLU A 138 20.06 0.82 -11.56
N THR A 139 19.20 0.12 -12.31
CA THR A 139 18.81 0.54 -13.67
C THR A 139 17.95 1.79 -13.61
N TYR A 140 16.98 1.83 -12.70
CA TYR A 140 16.14 3.00 -12.44
C TYR A 140 16.97 4.22 -12.05
N ASP A 141 17.84 4.10 -11.04
CA ASP A 141 18.73 5.18 -10.59
C ASP A 141 19.60 5.72 -11.74
N THR A 142 20.10 4.81 -12.60
CA THR A 142 20.95 5.19 -13.74
C THR A 142 20.16 5.96 -14.80
N GLU A 143 18.96 5.51 -15.13
CA GLU A 143 18.10 6.15 -16.15
C GLU A 143 17.72 7.58 -15.76
N PHE A 144 17.36 7.78 -14.49
CA PHE A 144 16.94 9.11 -14.02
C PHE A 144 18.08 9.97 -13.44
N GLY A 145 19.30 9.43 -13.42
CA GLY A 145 20.49 10.14 -12.91
C GLY A 145 20.46 10.35 -11.41
N LEU A 146 19.78 9.45 -10.68
CA LEU A 146 19.73 9.47 -9.22
C LEU A 146 21.04 8.94 -8.61
N PRO A 147 21.39 9.33 -7.36
CA PRO A 147 22.47 8.70 -6.64
C PRO A 147 22.21 7.19 -6.51
N LYS A 148 23.19 6.34 -6.78
CA LYS A 148 23.01 4.89 -6.65
C LYS A 148 22.66 4.48 -5.23
N CYS A 149 21.64 3.64 -5.08
CA CYS A 149 21.20 3.06 -3.83
C CYS A 149 21.41 1.55 -3.87
N THR A 150 22.46 1.04 -3.17
CA THR A 150 22.87 -0.36 -3.22
C THR A 150 23.20 -0.88 -1.83
N THR A 151 23.20 -2.21 -1.68
CA THR A 151 23.72 -2.89 -0.47
C THR A 151 25.17 -2.58 -0.23
N ALA A 152 25.97 -2.41 -1.29
CA ALA A 152 27.42 -2.13 -1.21
C ALA A 152 27.73 -0.76 -0.60
N ASN A 153 26.87 0.25 -0.81
CA ASN A 153 27.04 1.58 -0.22
C ASN A 153 26.19 1.81 1.05
N GLY A 154 25.39 0.82 1.44
CA GLY A 154 24.54 0.86 2.64
C GLY A 154 23.24 1.66 2.49
N CYS A 155 22.91 2.13 1.27
CA CYS A 155 21.65 2.81 0.99
C CYS A 155 20.50 1.82 0.87
N PHE A 156 20.71 0.65 0.25
CA PHE A 156 19.70 -0.41 0.08
C PHE A 156 19.96 -1.57 1.02
N MET A 157 18.93 -2.15 1.59
CA MET A 157 18.95 -3.38 2.37
C MET A 157 17.74 -4.23 1.99
N LYS A 158 17.97 -5.54 1.80
CA LYS A 158 16.91 -6.51 1.55
C LYS A 158 17.02 -7.66 2.54
N VAL A 159 15.92 -7.94 3.25
CA VAL A 159 15.83 -8.98 4.26
C VAL A 159 14.47 -9.69 4.20
N ASN A 160 14.41 -10.91 4.72
CA ASN A 160 13.12 -11.58 4.93
C ASN A 160 12.42 -11.08 6.21
N GLN A 161 11.20 -11.55 6.43
CA GLN A 161 10.38 -11.24 7.62
C GLN A 161 11.04 -11.56 8.97
N ASN A 162 12.16 -12.27 9.01
CA ASN A 162 12.92 -12.56 10.23
C ASN A 162 14.18 -11.68 10.36
N GLY A 163 14.43 -10.79 9.41
CA GLY A 163 15.59 -9.90 9.38
C GLY A 163 16.86 -10.53 8.83
N SER A 164 16.78 -11.65 8.09
CA SER A 164 17.91 -12.27 7.42
C SER A 164 17.97 -11.84 5.96
N GLY A 165 19.16 -11.39 5.52
CA GLY A 165 19.44 -11.05 4.13
C GLY A 165 20.11 -12.18 3.33
N GLU A 166 20.24 -13.40 3.90
CA GLU A 166 20.81 -14.53 3.19
C GLU A 166 19.82 -15.10 2.18
N ALA A 167 20.24 -15.28 0.91
CA ALA A 167 19.39 -15.80 -0.15
C ALA A 167 18.70 -17.13 0.22
N SER A 168 19.36 -18.01 0.99
CA SER A 168 18.78 -19.28 1.45
C SER A 168 17.67 -19.13 2.51
N SER A 169 17.49 -17.94 3.06
CA SER A 169 16.48 -17.63 4.08
C SER A 169 15.36 -16.71 3.57
N LEU A 170 15.49 -16.20 2.34
CA LEU A 170 14.44 -15.41 1.70
C LEU A 170 13.28 -16.33 1.24
N PRO A 171 12.05 -15.79 1.12
CA PRO A 171 10.90 -16.54 0.58
C PRO A 171 11.10 -16.89 -0.90
N PHE A 172 10.23 -17.73 -1.44
CA PHE A 172 10.23 -18.08 -2.86
C PHE A 172 9.80 -16.89 -3.74
N PRO A 173 10.40 -16.73 -4.92
CA PRO A 173 11.59 -17.36 -5.48
C PRO A 173 12.87 -16.78 -4.87
N GLN A 174 13.91 -17.60 -4.68
CA GLN A 174 15.18 -17.14 -4.08
C GLN A 174 16.21 -16.69 -5.11
N THR A 175 16.00 -17.07 -6.36
CA THR A 175 16.84 -16.70 -7.49
C THR A 175 15.99 -16.64 -8.76
N GLN A 176 16.46 -15.88 -9.74
CA GLN A 176 15.85 -15.89 -11.06
C GLN A 176 15.76 -17.30 -11.67
N GLY A 177 16.71 -18.16 -11.39
CA GLY A 177 16.68 -19.55 -11.87
C GLY A 177 15.57 -20.40 -11.23
N GLU A 178 15.19 -20.13 -9.98
CA GLU A 178 14.06 -20.79 -9.33
C GLU A 178 12.73 -20.29 -9.89
N LEU A 179 12.60 -19.01 -10.12
CA LEU A 179 11.44 -18.43 -10.79
C LEU A 179 11.25 -19.06 -12.17
N THR A 180 12.29 -19.09 -13.01
CA THR A 180 12.28 -19.73 -14.33
C THR A 180 11.88 -21.21 -14.25
N SER A 181 12.34 -21.93 -13.24
CA SER A 181 11.96 -23.35 -13.05
C SER A 181 10.49 -23.53 -12.73
N GLN A 182 9.87 -22.59 -12.01
CA GLN A 182 8.42 -22.60 -11.75
C GLN A 182 7.63 -22.19 -12.98
N GLU A 183 8.13 -21.24 -13.76
CA GLU A 183 7.55 -20.87 -15.06
C GLU A 183 7.54 -22.06 -16.03
N GLU A 184 8.64 -22.82 -16.13
CA GLU A 184 8.71 -24.06 -16.92
C GLU A 184 7.70 -25.12 -16.42
N ALA A 185 7.48 -25.20 -15.09
CA ALA A 185 6.48 -26.12 -14.53
C ALA A 185 5.05 -25.65 -14.84
N CYS A 186 4.79 -24.36 -14.81
CA CYS A 186 3.51 -23.76 -15.22
C CYS A 186 3.25 -24.02 -16.72
N GLU A 187 4.23 -23.82 -17.58
CA GLU A 187 4.13 -24.13 -19.02
C GLU A 187 3.84 -25.63 -19.27
N ALA A 188 4.25 -26.49 -18.34
CA ALA A 188 3.95 -27.92 -18.36
C ALA A 188 2.56 -28.27 -17.78
N GLU A 189 1.67 -27.30 -17.63
CA GLU A 189 0.30 -27.43 -17.11
C GLU A 189 0.22 -27.82 -15.61
N ASP A 190 1.21 -27.46 -14.79
CA ASP A 190 1.12 -27.53 -13.32
C ASP A 190 0.36 -26.31 -12.80
N GLU A 191 -0.94 -26.46 -12.57
CA GLU A 191 -1.83 -25.38 -12.15
C GLU A 191 -1.36 -24.69 -10.84
N GLN A 192 -0.71 -25.42 -9.93
CA GLN A 192 -0.20 -24.84 -8.69
C GLN A 192 1.07 -24.00 -8.92
N ALA A 193 1.92 -24.44 -9.83
CA ALA A 193 3.09 -23.66 -10.23
C ALA A 193 2.67 -22.36 -10.93
N CYS A 194 1.60 -22.41 -11.77
CA CYS A 194 1.08 -21.22 -12.42
C CYS A 194 0.57 -20.17 -11.43
N VAL A 195 -0.19 -20.58 -10.42
CA VAL A 195 -0.69 -19.66 -9.38
C VAL A 195 0.47 -19.02 -8.62
N LEU A 196 1.48 -19.80 -8.24
CA LEU A 196 2.64 -19.25 -7.52
C LEU A 196 3.48 -18.30 -8.39
N VAL A 197 3.61 -18.60 -9.68
CA VAL A 197 4.32 -17.73 -10.62
C VAL A 197 3.58 -16.41 -10.80
N GLU A 198 2.26 -16.47 -11.02
CA GLU A 198 1.42 -15.29 -11.18
C GLU A 198 1.47 -14.40 -9.92
N GLU A 199 1.33 -14.97 -8.73
CA GLU A 199 1.46 -14.24 -7.48
C GLU A 199 2.86 -13.65 -7.30
N ALA A 200 3.93 -14.45 -7.52
CA ALA A 200 5.31 -13.98 -7.34
C ALA A 200 5.69 -12.87 -8.32
N GLN A 201 5.26 -12.96 -9.57
CA GLN A 201 5.50 -11.92 -10.58
C GLN A 201 4.73 -10.63 -10.27
N GLY A 202 3.49 -10.73 -9.80
CA GLY A 202 2.71 -9.57 -9.39
C GLY A 202 3.34 -8.84 -8.21
N TRP A 203 3.80 -9.58 -7.23
CA TRP A 203 4.53 -8.98 -6.09
C TRP A 203 5.92 -8.45 -6.47
N SER A 204 6.58 -8.98 -7.50
CA SER A 204 7.82 -8.39 -8.03
C SER A 204 7.56 -6.97 -8.57
N VAL A 205 6.48 -6.80 -9.34
CA VAL A 205 6.06 -5.47 -9.83
C VAL A 205 5.73 -4.53 -8.68
N GLU A 206 5.03 -5.00 -7.64
CA GLU A 206 4.74 -4.22 -6.43
C GLU A 206 6.02 -3.76 -5.74
N ILE A 207 6.96 -4.69 -5.50
CA ILE A 207 8.25 -4.41 -4.88
C ILE A 207 9.02 -3.34 -5.65
N SER A 208 9.11 -3.47 -6.99
CA SER A 208 9.78 -2.50 -7.84
C SER A 208 9.09 -1.12 -7.79
N LEU A 209 7.76 -1.07 -7.85
CA LEU A 209 7.00 0.17 -7.69
C LEU A 209 7.32 0.85 -6.35
N ASP A 210 7.30 0.11 -5.26
CA ASP A 210 7.47 0.63 -3.90
C ASP A 210 8.88 1.21 -3.69
N ILE A 211 9.93 0.43 -4.00
CA ILE A 211 11.32 0.89 -3.82
C ILE A 211 11.67 2.05 -4.76
N GLU A 212 11.19 2.03 -6.01
CA GLU A 212 11.44 3.08 -6.99
C GLU A 212 10.66 4.36 -6.71
N THR A 213 9.43 4.26 -6.18
CA THR A 213 8.68 5.42 -5.69
C THR A 213 9.39 6.08 -4.52
N ALA A 214 9.84 5.30 -3.54
CA ALA A 214 10.59 5.84 -2.41
C ALA A 214 11.88 6.55 -2.88
N ARG A 215 12.61 5.98 -3.84
CA ARG A 215 13.79 6.58 -4.46
C ARG A 215 13.47 7.82 -5.28
N ALA A 216 12.36 7.80 -6.02
CA ALA A 216 11.92 8.94 -6.81
C ALA A 216 11.68 10.18 -5.95
N VAL A 217 11.11 9.99 -4.76
CA VAL A 217 10.69 11.07 -3.86
C VAL A 217 11.81 11.46 -2.88
N CYS A 218 12.43 10.50 -2.18
CA CYS A 218 13.49 10.77 -1.20
C CYS A 218 14.83 10.17 -1.66
N GLN A 219 15.60 10.97 -2.39
CA GLN A 219 16.85 10.49 -3.02
C GLN A 219 18.00 10.26 -2.03
N ASP A 220 17.94 10.85 -0.83
CA ASP A 220 18.94 10.66 0.23
C ASP A 220 18.52 9.63 1.28
N CYS A 221 17.28 9.11 1.21
CA CYS A 221 16.79 8.11 2.15
C CYS A 221 17.42 6.74 1.93
N HIS A 222 17.56 5.97 3.00
CA HIS A 222 17.87 4.55 2.94
C HIS A 222 16.59 3.75 2.65
N ILE A 223 16.72 2.69 1.87
CA ILE A 223 15.62 1.79 1.53
C ILE A 223 15.84 0.43 2.20
N ALA A 224 14.86 -0.03 2.95
CA ALA A 224 14.85 -1.34 3.57
C ALA A 224 13.68 -2.17 3.02
N LEU A 225 13.94 -3.05 2.06
CA LEU A 225 12.95 -4.00 1.57
C LEU A 225 12.84 -5.18 2.56
N VAL A 226 11.65 -5.40 3.11
CA VAL A 226 11.37 -6.50 4.04
C VAL A 226 10.33 -7.43 3.42
N GLU A 227 10.78 -8.60 2.99
CA GLU A 227 9.99 -9.56 2.25
C GLU A 227 9.35 -10.60 3.18
N ALA A 228 8.02 -10.69 3.17
CA ALA A 228 7.26 -11.73 3.84
C ALA A 228 7.30 -13.04 3.04
N ASP A 229 7.26 -14.20 3.73
CA ASP A 229 7.29 -15.52 3.09
C ASP A 229 6.11 -15.74 2.12
N GLU A 230 4.92 -15.23 2.49
CA GLU A 230 3.67 -15.34 1.74
C GLU A 230 2.83 -14.06 2.01
N PRO A 231 1.83 -13.71 1.18
CA PRO A 231 0.96 -12.57 1.44
C PRO A 231 -0.05 -12.81 2.57
N SER A 232 0.22 -13.78 3.44
CA SER A 232 -0.60 -14.00 4.63
C SER A 232 -0.43 -12.85 5.62
N TYR A 233 -1.51 -12.39 6.24
CA TYR A 233 -1.39 -11.35 7.28
C TYR A 233 -0.39 -11.71 8.37
N ALA A 234 -0.23 -13.01 8.70
CA ALA A 234 0.75 -13.43 9.69
C ALA A 234 2.20 -13.22 9.27
N ASP A 235 2.50 -13.38 8.00
CA ASP A 235 3.84 -13.23 7.46
C ASP A 235 4.14 -11.74 7.20
N LEU A 236 3.16 -10.99 6.68
CA LEU A 236 3.24 -9.54 6.55
C LEU A 236 3.35 -8.84 7.92
N ASP A 237 2.58 -9.26 8.93
CA ASP A 237 2.72 -8.79 10.32
C ASP A 237 4.16 -9.02 10.86
N ALA A 238 4.76 -10.18 10.56
CA ALA A 238 6.13 -10.47 10.97
C ALA A 238 7.16 -9.61 10.23
N ALA A 239 6.89 -9.25 8.98
CA ALA A 239 7.71 -8.34 8.20
C ALA A 239 7.61 -6.90 8.73
N GLU A 240 6.39 -6.43 9.05
CA GLU A 240 6.15 -5.13 9.70
C GLU A 240 6.94 -4.99 11.01
N GLU A 241 6.82 -5.97 11.90
CA GLU A 241 7.60 -6.02 13.15
C GLU A 241 9.11 -6.05 12.89
N THR A 242 9.54 -6.61 11.76
CA THR A 242 10.96 -6.63 11.37
C THR A 242 11.40 -5.25 10.91
N ALA A 243 10.62 -4.55 10.13
CA ALA A 243 10.90 -3.18 9.70
C ALA A 243 11.13 -2.27 10.91
N VAL A 244 10.24 -2.35 11.92
CA VAL A 244 10.40 -1.63 13.19
C VAL A 244 11.70 -2.01 13.91
N ARG A 245 12.02 -3.31 14.00
CA ARG A 245 13.26 -3.77 14.64
C ARG A 245 14.53 -3.34 13.93
N LEU A 246 14.49 -3.15 12.63
CA LEU A 246 15.59 -2.61 11.82
C LEU A 246 15.78 -1.11 12.04
N GLY A 247 14.84 -0.45 12.70
CA GLY A 247 14.89 0.97 13.02
C GLY A 247 14.38 1.86 11.91
N ALA A 248 13.47 1.36 11.08
CA ALA A 248 12.79 2.19 10.08
C ALA A 248 12.02 3.32 10.78
N GLU A 249 12.16 4.52 10.27
CA GLU A 249 11.41 5.69 10.72
C GLU A 249 10.09 5.81 9.96
N GLU A 250 10.06 5.34 8.72
CA GLU A 250 8.89 5.22 7.86
C GLU A 250 8.73 3.78 7.39
N ILE A 251 7.49 3.29 7.37
CA ILE A 251 7.13 1.97 6.84
C ILE A 251 5.97 2.16 5.88
N SER A 252 6.08 1.67 4.65
CA SER A 252 5.01 1.67 3.67
C SER A 252 4.48 0.27 3.46
N ASN A 253 3.15 0.16 3.39
CA ASN A 253 2.41 -1.06 3.16
C ASN A 253 1.47 -0.88 1.96
N SER A 254 1.88 -1.40 0.81
CA SER A 254 1.17 -1.29 -0.45
C SER A 254 0.27 -2.49 -0.72
N TRP A 255 -0.39 -2.98 0.31
CA TRP A 255 -1.23 -4.16 0.27
C TRP A 255 -2.44 -4.03 1.18
N GLY A 256 -3.45 -4.82 0.89
CA GLY A 256 -4.64 -4.80 1.70
C GLY A 256 -5.61 -5.93 1.36
N GLY A 257 -6.73 -5.87 2.05
CA GLY A 257 -7.86 -6.79 1.85
C GLY A 257 -9.05 -6.37 2.69
N PRO A 258 -10.02 -7.28 2.84
CA PRO A 258 -11.19 -7.02 3.66
C PRO A 258 -10.85 -6.65 5.09
N GLU A 259 -11.55 -5.64 5.62
CA GLU A 259 -11.50 -5.35 7.04
C GLU A 259 -11.83 -6.61 7.83
N CYS A 260 -11.04 -6.93 8.82
CA CYS A 260 -11.14 -8.21 9.51
C CYS A 260 -12.45 -8.38 10.28
N ILE A 261 -12.99 -9.60 10.25
CA ILE A 261 -14.20 -10.00 10.97
C ILE A 261 -13.84 -10.30 12.44
N GLU A 262 -14.78 -10.01 13.35
CA GLU A 262 -14.67 -10.16 14.83
C GLU A 262 -13.61 -11.15 15.35
N GLY A 263 -12.70 -10.67 16.18
CA GLY A 263 -11.72 -11.47 16.95
C GLY A 263 -10.36 -11.72 16.30
N VAL A 264 -10.18 -11.36 15.01
CA VAL A 264 -8.89 -11.40 14.32
C VAL A 264 -8.20 -10.04 14.43
N CYS A 265 -8.94 -8.95 14.25
CA CYS A 265 -8.47 -7.57 14.29
C CYS A 265 -7.80 -7.13 15.59
N GLU A 266 -8.25 -7.64 16.74
CA GLU A 266 -7.71 -7.19 18.04
C GLU A 266 -6.24 -7.56 18.26
N ARG A 267 -5.75 -8.63 17.62
CA ARG A 267 -4.34 -9.05 17.73
C ARG A 267 -3.46 -8.38 16.69
N GLU A 268 -3.99 -8.15 15.50
CA GLU A 268 -3.29 -7.51 14.40
C GLU A 268 -3.14 -6.00 14.63
N ASN A 269 -4.06 -5.39 15.38
CA ASN A 269 -3.99 -3.98 15.77
C ASN A 269 -2.69 -3.61 16.53
N SER A 270 -2.10 -4.54 17.29
CA SER A 270 -0.86 -4.27 18.03
C SER A 270 0.40 -4.29 17.16
N VAL A 271 0.36 -4.91 15.98
CA VAL A 271 1.49 -4.98 15.04
C VAL A 271 1.77 -3.62 14.41
N PHE A 272 0.74 -2.81 14.25
CA PHE A 272 0.84 -1.46 13.69
C PHE A 272 0.86 -0.36 14.76
N ASP A 273 0.88 -0.72 16.06
CA ASP A 273 0.92 0.25 17.16
C ASP A 273 2.37 0.53 17.59
N HIS A 274 3.08 1.29 16.78
CA HIS A 274 4.46 1.73 17.01
C HIS A 274 4.56 3.25 17.13
N PRO A 275 4.27 3.82 18.33
CA PRO A 275 4.29 5.27 18.53
C PRO A 275 5.62 5.89 18.13
N GLY A 276 5.59 6.86 17.22
CA GLY A 276 6.77 7.56 16.73
C GLY A 276 7.35 6.98 15.44
N VAL A 277 6.75 5.97 14.86
CA VAL A 277 7.03 5.47 13.50
C VAL A 277 5.92 5.94 12.56
N VAL A 278 6.27 6.37 11.37
CA VAL A 278 5.29 6.66 10.31
C VAL A 278 4.95 5.35 9.62
N ILE A 279 3.71 4.91 9.71
CA ILE A 279 3.25 3.72 8.99
C ILE A 279 2.18 4.15 8.01
N THR A 280 2.52 4.17 6.72
CA THR A 280 1.57 4.44 5.64
C THR A 280 0.96 3.15 5.13
N VAL A 281 -0.30 3.20 4.75
CA VAL A 281 -1.03 2.05 4.21
C VAL A 281 -1.91 2.49 3.06
N ALA A 282 -1.79 1.83 1.94
CA ALA A 282 -2.64 2.02 0.77
C ALA A 282 -4.11 1.74 1.10
N ALA A 283 -5.01 2.65 0.72
CA ALA A 283 -6.44 2.58 1.07
C ALA A 283 -7.21 1.51 0.28
N GLY A 284 -6.62 0.99 -0.80
CA GLY A 284 -7.24 0.04 -1.71
C GLY A 284 -7.60 0.63 -3.07
N ASP A 285 -7.92 -0.23 -4.03
CA ASP A 285 -8.07 0.13 -5.45
C ASP A 285 -9.43 -0.26 -6.03
N ASP A 286 -10.34 -0.73 -5.19
CA ASP A 286 -11.67 -1.16 -5.59
C ASP A 286 -12.76 -0.16 -5.19
N GLY A 287 -12.38 1.11 -4.96
CA GLY A 287 -13.30 2.20 -4.67
C GLY A 287 -13.96 2.16 -3.29
N TYR A 288 -15.00 2.96 -3.13
CA TYR A 288 -15.73 3.10 -1.88
C TYR A 288 -16.30 1.75 -1.41
N LEU A 289 -15.87 1.31 -0.22
CA LEU A 289 -16.25 0.03 0.39
C LEU A 289 -16.02 -1.19 -0.53
N GLY A 290 -15.03 -1.13 -1.42
CA GLY A 290 -14.72 -2.19 -2.37
C GLY A 290 -15.79 -2.42 -3.45
N TRP A 291 -16.68 -1.46 -3.66
CA TRP A 291 -17.85 -1.56 -4.55
C TRP A 291 -18.69 -2.81 -4.36
N LEU A 292 -18.78 -3.31 -3.15
CA LEU A 292 -19.53 -4.53 -2.84
C LEU A 292 -20.99 -4.22 -2.61
N GLU A 293 -21.87 -4.96 -3.29
CA GLU A 293 -23.33 -4.81 -3.17
C GLU A 293 -23.89 -5.36 -1.84
N GLU A 294 -23.16 -6.30 -1.22
CA GLU A 294 -23.59 -6.94 0.02
C GLU A 294 -23.08 -6.16 1.25
N PRO A 295 -23.99 -5.59 2.09
CA PRO A 295 -23.60 -4.79 3.25
C PRO A 295 -22.69 -5.50 4.28
N ARG A 296 -22.61 -6.83 4.22
CA ARG A 296 -21.76 -7.63 5.12
C ARG A 296 -20.33 -7.82 4.62
N SER A 297 -20.09 -7.54 3.35
CA SER A 297 -18.78 -7.58 2.72
C SER A 297 -18.24 -6.20 2.37
N ALA A 298 -19.06 -5.15 2.50
CA ALA A 298 -18.63 -3.77 2.31
C ALA A 298 -17.76 -3.30 3.48
N TYR A 299 -16.51 -2.94 3.21
CA TYR A 299 -15.52 -2.56 4.23
C TYR A 299 -14.57 -1.48 3.73
N ALA A 300 -14.10 -0.64 4.65
CA ALA A 300 -12.85 0.10 4.46
C ALA A 300 -11.69 -0.90 4.52
N GLY A 301 -10.71 -0.80 3.61
CA GLY A 301 -9.61 -1.76 3.52
C GLY A 301 -8.83 -1.93 4.83
N TYR A 302 -8.36 -3.15 5.09
CA TYR A 302 -7.42 -3.45 6.17
C TYR A 302 -6.01 -3.66 5.56
N PRO A 303 -4.91 -3.13 6.15
CA PRO A 303 -4.81 -2.43 7.45
C PRO A 303 -5.08 -0.93 7.43
N ALA A 304 -5.48 -0.31 6.32
CA ALA A 304 -5.73 1.13 6.21
C ALA A 304 -6.80 1.66 7.21
N SER A 305 -7.74 0.82 7.62
CA SER A 305 -8.77 1.17 8.60
C SER A 305 -8.26 1.23 10.06
N LEU A 306 -7.01 0.81 10.32
CA LEU A 306 -6.42 0.91 11.65
C LEU A 306 -6.24 2.39 12.07
N PRO A 307 -6.55 2.74 13.33
CA PRO A 307 -6.48 4.13 13.78
C PRO A 307 -5.06 4.65 14.03
N GLN A 308 -4.04 3.79 14.01
CA GLN A 308 -2.64 4.12 14.26
C GLN A 308 -1.87 4.49 12.99
N VAL A 309 -2.34 4.05 11.82
CA VAL A 309 -1.66 4.25 10.55
C VAL A 309 -2.07 5.54 9.85
N VAL A 310 -1.30 5.93 8.86
CA VAL A 310 -1.66 6.95 7.87
C VAL A 310 -2.26 6.24 6.66
N ALA A 311 -3.57 6.28 6.53
CA ALA A 311 -4.27 5.71 5.38
C ALA A 311 -4.15 6.62 4.17
N VAL A 312 -3.68 6.10 3.03
CA VAL A 312 -3.37 6.88 1.83
C VAL A 312 -4.36 6.56 0.72
N GLY A 313 -5.16 7.54 0.36
CA GLY A 313 -6.11 7.47 -0.75
C GLY A 313 -5.47 7.77 -2.10
N GLY A 314 -6.23 7.58 -3.18
CA GLY A 314 -5.76 7.73 -4.54
C GLY A 314 -6.37 8.92 -5.28
N THR A 315 -5.52 9.69 -5.97
CA THR A 315 -5.93 10.76 -6.88
C THR A 315 -5.45 10.48 -8.31
N ARG A 316 -5.93 11.27 -9.23
CA ARG A 316 -5.43 11.38 -10.59
C ARG A 316 -4.85 12.76 -10.81
N LEU A 317 -3.58 12.82 -11.13
CA LEU A 317 -2.90 14.05 -11.53
C LEU A 317 -3.38 14.52 -12.91
N ASN A 318 -3.75 15.80 -13.01
CA ASN A 318 -3.88 16.45 -14.31
C ASN A 318 -2.49 16.68 -14.93
N PRO A 319 -2.38 16.76 -16.26
CA PRO A 319 -1.14 17.12 -16.92
C PRO A 319 -0.52 18.39 -16.32
N LEU A 320 0.77 18.33 -15.97
CA LEU A 320 1.48 19.46 -15.37
C LEU A 320 1.43 20.69 -16.29
N SER A 321 1.18 21.86 -15.72
CA SER A 321 1.15 23.12 -16.45
C SER A 321 2.42 23.92 -16.18
N GLY A 322 3.26 24.10 -17.20
CA GLY A 322 4.56 24.76 -17.00
C GLY A 322 5.47 24.04 -16.01
N GLY A 323 5.38 22.72 -15.90
CA GLY A 323 6.16 21.91 -14.98
C GLY A 323 5.70 22.04 -13.52
N LYS A 324 4.44 22.36 -13.26
CA LYS A 324 3.86 22.49 -11.92
C LYS A 324 2.51 21.81 -11.83
N TRP A 325 2.09 21.52 -10.63
CA TRP A 325 0.76 21.02 -10.32
C TRP A 325 -0.35 21.84 -11.02
N ASN A 326 -1.30 21.14 -11.61
CA ASN A 326 -2.40 21.72 -12.38
C ASN A 326 -3.77 21.14 -11.98
N GLY A 327 -3.87 20.70 -10.74
CA GLY A 327 -5.07 20.11 -10.18
C GLY A 327 -5.04 18.58 -10.20
N GLU A 328 -5.89 18.04 -9.34
CA GLU A 328 -6.14 16.61 -9.19
C GLU A 328 -7.64 16.36 -9.08
N THR A 329 -8.02 15.14 -9.32
CA THR A 329 -9.36 14.61 -9.03
C THR A 329 -9.24 13.33 -8.24
N VAL A 330 -10.27 12.95 -7.51
CA VAL A 330 -10.33 11.58 -6.96
C VAL A 330 -10.15 10.58 -8.09
N TRP A 331 -9.29 9.59 -7.88
CA TRP A 331 -9.11 8.51 -8.85
C TRP A 331 -10.35 7.63 -8.93
N ASN A 332 -10.90 7.49 -10.13
CA ASN A 332 -12.00 6.59 -10.45
C ASN A 332 -12.11 6.40 -11.96
N ASP A 333 -11.68 5.27 -12.45
CA ASP A 333 -11.70 4.92 -13.88
C ASP A 333 -13.09 4.48 -14.36
N GLY A 334 -14.03 4.41 -13.46
CA GLY A 334 -15.36 3.91 -13.75
C GLY A 334 -15.39 2.39 -13.69
N GLY A 335 -16.20 1.85 -12.87
CA GLY A 335 -16.36 0.41 -12.75
C GLY A 335 -17.69 0.07 -12.14
N LYS A 336 -18.03 -1.20 -12.30
CA LYS A 336 -19.12 -1.85 -11.60
C LYS A 336 -18.50 -2.79 -10.57
N SER A 337 -19.35 -3.46 -9.80
CA SER A 337 -18.94 -4.63 -9.01
C SER A 337 -18.01 -5.53 -9.84
N GLY A 338 -16.77 -5.70 -9.38
CA GLY A 338 -15.70 -6.38 -10.12
C GLY A 338 -14.39 -5.58 -10.11
N GLY A 339 -14.47 -4.23 -10.02
CA GLY A 339 -13.33 -3.35 -9.80
C GLY A 339 -12.11 -3.67 -10.65
N ARG A 340 -10.99 -3.91 -10.01
CA ARG A 340 -9.70 -4.25 -10.63
C ARG A 340 -9.77 -5.48 -11.54
N ALA A 341 -10.53 -6.49 -11.18
CA ALA A 341 -10.68 -7.73 -11.95
C ALA A 341 -11.31 -7.50 -13.35
N ASP A 342 -12.11 -6.43 -13.50
CA ASP A 342 -12.74 -6.05 -14.77
C ASP A 342 -11.93 -4.99 -15.54
N GLY A 343 -10.72 -4.63 -15.07
CA GLY A 343 -9.82 -3.66 -15.70
C GLY A 343 -10.18 -2.21 -15.38
N PHE A 344 -10.72 -1.94 -14.20
CA PHE A 344 -11.04 -0.61 -13.68
C PHE A 344 -10.52 -0.47 -12.25
N GLY A 345 -10.10 0.75 -11.87
CA GLY A 345 -9.64 1.05 -10.54
C GLY A 345 -10.28 2.32 -9.99
N ALA A 346 -10.29 2.44 -8.68
CA ALA A 346 -10.63 3.67 -7.98
C ALA A 346 -10.02 3.65 -6.56
N GLY A 347 -9.64 4.81 -6.05
CA GLY A 347 -9.13 4.92 -4.68
C GLY A 347 -10.09 4.31 -3.66
N GLY A 348 -9.56 3.46 -2.78
CA GLY A 348 -10.32 2.83 -1.70
C GLY A 348 -10.81 3.83 -0.66
N GLY A 349 -11.61 3.38 0.26
CA GLY A 349 -12.08 4.19 1.37
C GLY A 349 -13.42 3.77 1.92
N GLY A 350 -13.86 4.48 2.95
CA GLY A 350 -15.13 4.26 3.63
C GLY A 350 -15.00 4.36 5.15
N CYS A 351 -16.11 4.15 5.84
CA CYS A 351 -16.09 4.08 7.30
C CYS A 351 -15.73 2.67 7.76
N SER A 352 -14.77 2.56 8.69
CA SER A 352 -14.50 1.30 9.37
C SER A 352 -15.74 0.80 10.10
N THR A 353 -15.93 -0.50 10.12
CA THR A 353 -16.98 -1.15 10.91
C THR A 353 -16.46 -1.59 12.28
N GLN A 354 -15.13 -1.59 12.49
CA GLN A 354 -14.46 -2.15 13.65
C GLN A 354 -13.79 -1.08 14.53
N PHE A 355 -13.18 -0.05 13.90
CA PHE A 355 -12.32 0.88 14.60
C PHE A 355 -12.97 2.24 14.79
N ALA A 356 -12.71 2.83 15.98
CA ALA A 356 -13.17 4.18 16.29
C ALA A 356 -12.26 5.23 15.63
N ALA A 357 -12.84 6.35 15.22
CA ALA A 357 -12.10 7.51 14.76
C ALA A 357 -11.29 8.13 15.89
N GLN A 358 -10.05 8.50 15.59
CA GLN A 358 -9.21 9.25 16.51
C GLN A 358 -9.78 10.66 16.78
N PRO A 359 -9.47 11.28 17.93
CA PRO A 359 -9.98 12.62 18.26
C PRO A 359 -9.69 13.65 17.16
N TRP A 360 -8.48 13.69 16.62
CA TRP A 360 -8.11 14.64 15.57
C TRP A 360 -8.93 14.49 14.29
N GLN A 361 -9.30 13.27 13.91
CA GLN A 361 -10.16 13.02 12.76
C GLN A 361 -11.59 13.53 13.02
N ARG A 362 -12.13 13.32 14.21
CA ARG A 362 -13.47 13.81 14.59
C ARG A 362 -13.57 15.34 14.75
N HIS A 363 -12.43 16.02 14.88
CA HIS A 363 -12.37 17.46 15.03
C HIS A 363 -12.29 18.22 13.69
N VAL A 364 -12.25 17.51 12.54
CA VAL A 364 -12.34 18.22 11.25
C VAL A 364 -13.68 18.94 11.13
N PRO A 365 -13.71 20.13 10.50
CA PRO A 365 -14.96 20.79 10.20
C PRO A 365 -15.89 19.85 9.43
N ASP A 366 -17.18 19.91 9.73
CA ASP A 366 -18.21 19.13 9.03
C ASP A 366 -18.08 17.59 9.14
N TRP A 367 -17.39 17.08 10.17
CA TRP A 367 -17.29 15.63 10.42
C TRP A 367 -18.63 14.88 10.33
N ALA A 368 -19.71 15.53 10.78
CA ALA A 368 -21.06 14.95 10.68
C ALA A 368 -21.49 14.68 9.23
N SER A 369 -20.99 15.46 8.26
CA SER A 369 -21.26 15.30 6.83
C SER A 369 -20.44 14.20 6.18
N VAL A 370 -19.35 13.76 6.84
CA VAL A 370 -18.58 12.57 6.43
C VAL A 370 -19.40 11.30 6.62
N GLY A 371 -20.30 11.28 7.62
CA GLY A 371 -21.23 10.16 7.80
C GLY A 371 -20.71 8.98 8.61
N CYS A 372 -19.44 8.98 9.05
CA CYS A 372 -18.84 7.85 9.79
C CYS A 372 -19.21 7.79 11.27
N SER A 373 -19.93 8.77 11.81
CA SER A 373 -20.28 8.86 13.24
C SER A 373 -19.00 8.84 14.13
N ASN A 374 -18.83 7.80 14.93
CA ASN A 374 -17.64 7.62 15.78
C ASN A 374 -16.60 6.67 15.16
N HIS A 375 -16.83 6.17 13.96
CA HIS A 375 -15.96 5.22 13.30
C HIS A 375 -14.86 5.91 12.49
N ARG A 376 -13.71 5.24 12.40
CA ARG A 376 -12.59 5.63 11.56
C ARG A 376 -13.03 5.82 10.11
N ALA A 377 -12.71 6.93 9.50
CA ALA A 377 -12.86 7.16 8.06
C ALA A 377 -11.50 6.96 7.36
N VAL A 378 -11.50 6.32 6.22
CA VAL A 378 -10.37 6.13 5.31
C VAL A 378 -10.67 6.97 4.05
N ALA A 379 -9.73 7.91 3.65
CA ALA A 379 -8.32 8.05 3.94
C ALA A 379 -8.00 9.20 4.93
N ASP A 380 -6.69 9.37 5.27
CA ASP A 380 -6.16 10.54 5.99
C ASP A 380 -5.60 11.59 5.05
N VAL A 381 -4.92 11.17 4.00
CA VAL A 381 -4.21 11.95 2.99
C VAL A 381 -4.27 11.17 1.68
N ALA A 382 -3.99 11.81 0.56
CA ALA A 382 -3.92 11.11 -0.74
C ALA A 382 -2.70 11.57 -1.56
N ALA A 383 -2.41 10.81 -2.61
CA ALA A 383 -1.47 11.18 -3.66
C ALA A 383 -1.87 10.49 -4.98
N ASP A 384 -1.11 10.76 -6.05
CA ASP A 384 -1.35 10.14 -7.36
C ASP A 384 -1.36 8.61 -7.26
N ALA A 385 -2.36 8.01 -7.86
CA ALA A 385 -2.61 6.58 -7.84
C ALA A 385 -3.20 6.05 -9.15
N ASP A 386 -3.76 6.94 -9.99
CA ASP A 386 -4.41 6.53 -11.22
C ASP A 386 -3.36 5.99 -12.22
N PRO A 387 -3.47 4.74 -12.71
CA PRO A 387 -2.53 4.21 -13.69
C PRO A 387 -2.35 5.08 -14.94
N TYR A 388 -3.35 5.90 -15.30
CA TYR A 388 -3.23 6.86 -16.41
C TYR A 388 -2.31 8.06 -16.10
N SER A 389 -2.03 8.34 -14.85
CA SER A 389 -1.00 9.29 -14.37
C SER A 389 0.14 8.59 -13.62
N GLY A 390 0.25 7.28 -13.71
CA GLY A 390 1.16 6.45 -12.94
C GLY A 390 2.65 6.69 -13.18
N LEU A 391 3.46 6.11 -12.32
CA LEU A 391 4.92 6.19 -12.34
C LEU A 391 5.52 5.28 -13.43
N ALA A 392 6.64 5.69 -14.00
CA ALA A 392 7.52 4.82 -14.77
C ALA A 392 8.28 3.90 -13.82
N VAL A 393 8.11 2.60 -13.96
CA VAL A 393 8.73 1.55 -13.14
C VAL A 393 9.56 0.63 -14.01
N TYR A 394 10.73 0.23 -13.55
CA TYR A 394 11.58 -0.75 -14.20
C TYR A 394 11.56 -2.07 -13.45
N ASP A 395 11.03 -3.11 -14.05
CA ASP A 395 10.95 -4.45 -13.47
C ASP A 395 11.27 -5.50 -14.54
N THR A 396 12.22 -6.38 -14.27
CA THR A 396 12.63 -7.43 -15.21
C THR A 396 11.74 -8.68 -15.14
N SER A 397 10.67 -8.67 -14.35
CA SER A 397 9.66 -9.73 -14.39
C SER A 397 8.92 -9.75 -15.74
N PRO A 398 8.39 -10.91 -16.15
CA PRO A 398 7.64 -11.03 -17.40
C PRO A 398 6.39 -10.13 -17.48
N GLN A 399 5.80 -9.76 -16.34
CA GLN A 399 4.61 -8.89 -16.32
C GLN A 399 4.91 -7.47 -16.84
N CYS A 400 6.13 -6.96 -16.61
CA CYS A 400 6.58 -5.67 -17.15
C CYS A 400 7.23 -5.78 -18.53
N GLU A 401 7.36 -6.98 -19.12
CA GLU A 401 7.96 -7.10 -20.45
C GLU A 401 6.99 -6.69 -21.56
N GLU A 402 7.20 -5.52 -22.14
CA GLU A 402 6.53 -5.07 -23.36
C GLU A 402 7.53 -4.82 -24.49
N ALA A 403 7.41 -5.59 -25.58
CA ALA A 403 8.25 -5.48 -26.80
C ALA A 403 9.77 -5.54 -26.51
N GLY A 404 10.20 -6.29 -25.51
CA GLY A 404 11.60 -6.42 -25.10
C GLY A 404 12.10 -5.23 -24.26
N GLN A 405 11.19 -4.45 -23.69
CA GLN A 405 11.44 -3.41 -22.71
C GLN A 405 10.86 -3.86 -21.37
N HIS A 406 11.50 -3.48 -20.28
CA HIS A 406 11.09 -3.78 -18.90
C HIS A 406 10.62 -2.53 -18.16
N TRP A 407 10.09 -1.56 -18.90
CA TRP A 407 9.48 -0.36 -18.34
C TRP A 407 7.97 -0.48 -18.36
N CYS A 408 7.34 -0.29 -17.22
CA CYS A 408 5.89 -0.27 -17.04
C CYS A 408 5.40 1.09 -16.57
N GLN A 409 4.14 1.39 -16.82
CA GLN A 409 3.44 2.48 -16.17
C GLN A 409 2.51 1.90 -15.11
N ILE A 410 2.81 2.19 -13.84
CA ILE A 410 2.12 1.60 -12.69
C ILE A 410 1.46 2.70 -11.86
N GLY A 411 0.24 2.42 -11.41
CA GLY A 411 -0.52 3.19 -10.43
C GLY A 411 -1.03 2.27 -9.33
N GLY A 412 -2.19 2.60 -8.77
CA GLY A 412 -2.74 2.00 -7.56
C GLY A 412 -2.46 2.88 -6.34
N THR A 413 -3.18 2.67 -5.26
CA THR A 413 -2.81 3.29 -3.97
C THR A 413 -1.46 2.79 -3.46
N SER A 414 -0.89 1.77 -4.10
CA SER A 414 0.49 1.33 -4.00
C SER A 414 1.52 2.39 -4.40
N LEU A 415 1.25 3.20 -5.42
CA LEU A 415 2.08 4.36 -5.75
C LEU A 415 1.97 5.45 -4.66
N ALA A 416 0.76 5.68 -4.16
CA ALA A 416 0.48 6.75 -3.22
C ALA A 416 1.11 6.50 -1.83
N SER A 417 1.10 5.26 -1.33
CA SER A 417 1.58 4.92 0.02
C SER A 417 3.07 5.19 0.21
N PRO A 418 4.00 4.64 -0.60
CA PRO A 418 5.43 4.92 -0.48
C PRO A 418 5.76 6.38 -0.81
N LEU A 419 4.99 7.04 -1.68
CA LEU A 419 5.12 8.47 -1.94
C LEU A 419 4.90 9.26 -0.65
N ILE A 420 3.80 9.03 0.07
CA ILE A 420 3.49 9.74 1.32
C ILE A 420 4.48 9.38 2.44
N ALA A 421 4.92 8.11 2.56
CA ALA A 421 5.99 7.72 3.47
C ALA A 421 7.26 8.56 3.21
N SER A 422 7.63 8.71 1.95
CA SER A 422 8.80 9.46 1.52
C SER A 422 8.66 10.97 1.77
N VAL A 423 7.45 11.54 1.65
CA VAL A 423 7.21 12.95 2.01
C VAL A 423 7.37 13.16 3.52
N PHE A 424 6.94 12.21 4.35
CA PHE A 424 7.25 12.25 5.79
C PHE A 424 8.76 12.16 6.05
N ALA A 425 9.47 11.28 5.34
CA ALA A 425 10.92 11.16 5.45
C ALA A 425 11.64 12.46 5.09
N LEU A 426 11.24 13.11 3.99
CA LEU A 426 11.73 14.45 3.61
C LEU A 426 11.47 15.50 4.71
N ALA A 427 10.35 15.40 5.41
CA ALA A 427 9.96 16.29 6.50
C ALA A 427 10.63 15.97 7.85
N GLY A 428 11.39 14.85 7.94
CA GLY A 428 12.10 14.42 9.14
C GLY A 428 11.35 13.38 9.99
N GLY A 429 10.47 12.62 9.38
CA GLY A 429 9.73 11.53 9.99
C GLY A 429 8.62 11.97 10.94
N ALA A 430 8.31 11.13 11.90
CA ALA A 430 7.26 11.40 12.90
C ALA A 430 7.55 12.59 13.81
N ASN A 431 8.79 13.07 13.88
CA ASN A 431 9.21 14.21 14.70
C ASN A 431 8.80 14.12 16.18
N GLY A 432 8.73 12.89 16.72
CA GLY A 432 8.33 12.63 18.10
C GLY A 432 6.81 12.59 18.33
N VAL A 433 6.02 12.64 17.27
CA VAL A 433 4.56 12.45 17.32
C VAL A 433 4.26 10.96 17.39
N SER A 434 3.44 10.54 18.35
CA SER A 434 3.11 9.12 18.52
C SER A 434 2.35 8.55 17.32
N TYR A 435 1.41 9.31 16.77
CA TYR A 435 0.58 8.91 15.63
C TYR A 435 0.65 10.00 14.55
N PRO A 436 1.54 9.85 13.55
CA PRO A 436 1.86 10.91 12.60
C PRO A 436 0.69 11.47 11.78
N ALA A 437 -0.38 10.70 11.57
CA ALA A 437 -1.60 11.21 10.97
C ALA A 437 -2.12 12.48 11.67
N GLN A 438 -1.97 12.58 13.01
CA GLN A 438 -2.37 13.77 13.78
C GLN A 438 -1.70 15.05 13.27
N THR A 439 -0.45 14.96 12.81
CA THR A 439 0.29 16.11 12.25
C THR A 439 -0.41 16.68 11.02
N LEU A 440 -0.87 15.80 10.12
CA LEU A 440 -1.58 16.18 8.91
C LEU A 440 -2.87 16.95 9.23
N TYR A 441 -3.70 16.41 10.13
CA TYR A 441 -4.97 17.05 10.53
C TYR A 441 -4.76 18.41 11.18
N GLN A 442 -3.74 18.52 12.03
CA GLN A 442 -3.45 19.80 12.69
C GLN A 442 -2.88 20.86 11.74
N ASN A 443 -2.04 20.45 10.77
CA ASN A 443 -1.52 21.35 9.77
C ASN A 443 -2.59 21.74 8.75
N ALA A 444 -3.42 20.82 8.29
CA ALA A 444 -4.57 21.14 7.44
C ALA A 444 -5.48 22.21 8.06
N ALA A 445 -5.69 22.16 9.38
CA ALA A 445 -6.48 23.17 10.09
C ALA A 445 -5.78 24.52 10.27
N LYS A 446 -4.43 24.56 10.35
CA LYS A 446 -3.64 25.77 10.67
C LYS A 446 -2.97 26.41 9.46
N SER A 447 -2.57 25.62 8.49
CA SER A 447 -1.79 25.98 7.32
C SER A 447 -2.28 25.22 6.08
N PRO A 448 -3.56 25.39 5.70
CA PRO A 448 -4.18 24.63 4.60
C PRO A 448 -3.43 24.83 3.25
N GLU A 449 -2.65 25.90 3.12
CA GLU A 449 -1.82 26.17 1.95
C GLU A 449 -0.64 25.20 1.76
N THR A 450 -0.43 24.28 2.69
CA THR A 450 0.61 23.24 2.60
C THR A 450 0.08 21.91 2.04
N LEU A 451 -1.17 21.92 1.63
CA LEU A 451 -1.87 20.81 0.98
C LEU A 451 -2.68 21.34 -0.21
N HIS A 452 -2.77 20.54 -1.25
CA HIS A 452 -3.75 20.76 -2.32
C HIS A 452 -5.09 20.17 -1.90
N ASP A 453 -6.11 20.98 -1.77
CA ASP A 453 -7.49 20.57 -1.47
C ASP A 453 -8.13 19.99 -2.74
N VAL A 454 -8.34 18.69 -2.79
CA VAL A 454 -8.92 17.97 -3.93
C VAL A 454 -10.44 18.00 -3.79
N THR A 455 -11.11 18.84 -4.58
CA THR A 455 -12.55 19.13 -4.44
C THR A 455 -13.42 18.52 -5.54
N LYS A 456 -12.88 17.60 -6.33
CA LYS A 456 -13.59 17.02 -7.49
C LYS A 456 -13.44 15.52 -7.54
N GLY A 457 -14.48 14.85 -8.00
CA GLY A 457 -14.49 13.40 -8.20
C GLY A 457 -15.15 12.66 -7.04
N SER A 458 -15.18 11.35 -7.17
CA SER A 458 -15.78 10.44 -6.20
C SER A 458 -15.19 9.05 -6.42
N ASN A 459 -14.93 8.29 -5.36
CA ASN A 459 -14.55 6.89 -5.43
C ASN A 459 -15.76 5.92 -5.31
N GLY A 460 -16.97 6.46 -5.36
CA GLY A 460 -18.19 5.65 -5.39
C GLY A 460 -18.38 4.90 -6.71
N GLU A 461 -19.26 3.89 -6.71
CA GLU A 461 -19.60 3.15 -7.93
C GLU A 461 -20.10 4.09 -9.02
N CYS A 462 -19.50 4.03 -10.19
CA CYS A 462 -19.84 4.87 -11.32
C CYS A 462 -20.68 4.12 -12.35
N SER A 463 -21.94 4.46 -12.44
CA SER A 463 -22.83 3.98 -13.51
C SER A 463 -22.77 4.87 -14.75
N SER A 464 -21.58 5.08 -15.32
CA SER A 464 -21.49 5.75 -16.62
C SER A 464 -22.08 4.86 -17.71
N PRO A 465 -22.98 5.38 -18.57
CA PRO A 465 -23.51 4.61 -19.68
C PRO A 465 -22.44 4.28 -20.74
N PHE A 466 -21.25 4.82 -20.63
CA PHE A 466 -20.20 4.70 -21.65
C PHE A 466 -19.07 3.75 -21.28
N ASN A 467 -18.98 3.24 -20.05
CA ASN A 467 -17.93 2.30 -19.61
C ASN A 467 -16.51 2.67 -20.11
N GLU A 468 -16.20 3.96 -20.24
CA GLU A 468 -14.91 4.43 -20.72
C GLU A 468 -14.24 5.29 -19.65
N PRO A 469 -13.04 4.90 -19.18
CA PRO A 469 -12.21 5.78 -18.36
C PRO A 469 -11.85 7.07 -19.16
N PRO A 470 -11.78 8.23 -18.59
CA PRO A 470 -11.88 8.70 -17.21
C PRO A 470 -13.25 9.30 -16.86
N ALA A 471 -14.35 8.69 -17.31
CA ALA A 471 -15.67 9.28 -17.26
C ALA A 471 -16.13 9.68 -15.84
N CYS A 472 -15.67 8.99 -14.81
CA CYS A 472 -16.11 9.20 -13.43
C CYS A 472 -15.24 10.15 -12.64
N SER A 473 -13.93 10.18 -12.86
CA SER A 473 -13.05 11.18 -12.25
C SER A 473 -13.33 12.61 -12.76
N GLN A 474 -13.88 12.75 -13.95
CA GLN A 474 -14.22 14.04 -14.56
C GLN A 474 -15.69 14.42 -14.49
N ALA A 475 -16.59 13.48 -14.22
CA ALA A 475 -18.03 13.75 -14.23
C ALA A 475 -18.49 14.36 -12.90
N GLN A 476 -18.90 15.62 -12.93
CA GLN A 476 -19.59 16.28 -11.81
C GLN A 476 -20.98 15.67 -11.47
N GLU A 477 -21.46 14.70 -12.25
CA GLU A 477 -22.79 14.11 -12.13
C GLU A 477 -22.77 12.57 -12.19
N ALA A 478 -21.68 11.91 -11.80
CA ALA A 478 -21.70 10.46 -11.65
C ALA A 478 -22.76 10.10 -10.60
N LYS A 479 -23.75 9.30 -10.97
CA LYS A 479 -24.71 8.74 -10.02
C LYS A 479 -23.97 7.67 -9.22
N THR A 480 -23.28 8.11 -8.19
CA THR A 480 -22.59 7.23 -7.27
C THR A 480 -23.53 6.78 -6.17
N SER A 481 -23.31 5.60 -5.62
CA SER A 481 -24.08 5.06 -4.49
C SER A 481 -24.07 5.95 -3.24
N CYS A 482 -23.16 6.93 -3.18
CA CYS A 482 -22.92 7.84 -2.06
C CYS A 482 -23.11 9.34 -2.42
N ALA A 483 -24.05 9.63 -3.30
CA ALA A 483 -24.26 10.95 -3.94
C ALA A 483 -24.45 12.18 -3.04
N SER A 484 -24.36 12.09 -1.71
CA SER A 484 -24.56 13.22 -0.80
C SER A 484 -23.64 13.21 0.43
N GLU A 485 -22.73 12.24 0.59
CA GLU A 485 -21.89 12.10 1.79
C GLU A 485 -20.42 12.29 1.44
N LEU A 486 -19.71 13.15 2.17
CA LEU A 486 -18.28 13.41 1.99
C LEU A 486 -17.38 12.16 2.14
N ILE A 487 -17.91 11.03 2.59
CA ILE A 487 -17.15 9.79 2.73
C ILE A 487 -16.72 9.18 1.39
N CYS A 488 -17.37 9.52 0.30
CA CYS A 488 -16.99 9.02 -1.02
C CYS A 488 -17.03 10.08 -2.13
N GLN A 489 -17.30 11.33 -1.79
CA GLN A 489 -17.25 12.46 -2.72
C GLN A 489 -16.26 13.50 -2.22
N ALA A 490 -15.42 13.98 -3.12
CA ALA A 490 -14.53 15.09 -2.83
C ALA A 490 -15.32 16.36 -2.51
N GLY A 491 -14.85 17.10 -1.52
CA GLY A 491 -15.41 18.36 -1.04
C GLY A 491 -14.34 19.32 -0.59
N ALA A 492 -14.72 20.50 -0.15
CA ALA A 492 -13.75 21.42 0.44
C ALA A 492 -13.34 20.97 1.84
N GLY A 493 -12.03 20.94 2.10
CA GLY A 493 -11.45 20.47 3.36
C GLY A 493 -11.35 18.95 3.43
N TYR A 494 -11.72 18.35 4.57
CA TYR A 494 -11.63 16.89 4.71
C TYR A 494 -12.76 16.18 3.98
N ASP A 495 -12.41 15.17 3.19
CA ASP A 495 -13.33 14.18 2.62
C ASP A 495 -12.75 12.75 2.68
N GLY A 496 -13.60 11.74 2.51
CA GLY A 496 -13.17 10.35 2.62
C GLY A 496 -12.12 9.93 1.58
N PRO A 497 -12.35 10.19 0.27
CA PRO A 497 -11.43 9.75 -0.79
C PRO A 497 -10.02 10.32 -0.69
N THR A 498 -9.87 11.59 -0.26
CA THR A 498 -8.59 12.30 -0.30
C THR A 498 -8.09 12.76 1.07
N GLY A 499 -8.84 12.45 2.14
CA GLY A 499 -8.47 12.86 3.48
C GLY A 499 -8.37 14.38 3.61
N VAL A 500 -7.23 14.87 4.07
CA VAL A 500 -6.96 16.32 4.17
C VAL A 500 -6.39 16.93 2.88
N GLY A 501 -6.28 16.14 1.80
CA GLY A 501 -5.74 16.57 0.50
C GLY A 501 -4.45 15.87 0.11
N THR A 502 -3.73 16.42 -0.88
CA THR A 502 -2.44 15.92 -1.38
C THR A 502 -1.30 16.89 -1.05
N PRO A 503 -0.01 16.49 -1.09
CA PRO A 503 1.10 17.36 -0.69
C PRO A 503 1.20 18.65 -1.53
N ASP A 504 1.46 19.80 -0.87
CA ASP A 504 2.01 21.02 -1.47
C ASP A 504 3.27 21.39 -0.69
N GLY A 505 4.39 20.79 -1.07
CA GLY A 505 5.61 20.74 -0.29
C GLY A 505 5.50 19.81 0.94
N ILE A 506 6.47 19.93 1.83
CA ILE A 506 6.55 19.07 3.05
C ILE A 506 5.96 19.74 4.30
N GLY A 507 5.31 20.89 4.13
CA GLY A 507 4.83 21.72 5.26
C GLY A 507 3.81 21.01 6.14
N ALA A 508 2.86 20.29 5.53
CA ALA A 508 1.81 19.57 6.24
C ALA A 508 2.34 18.36 7.05
N PHE A 509 3.50 17.85 6.72
CA PHE A 509 4.13 16.66 7.29
C PHE A 509 5.09 16.98 8.44
N LYS A 510 5.40 18.27 8.65
CA LYS A 510 6.27 18.73 9.73
C LYS A 510 5.51 18.94 11.04
N LEU A 511 6.18 18.68 12.15
CA LEU A 511 5.64 19.05 13.46
C LEU A 511 5.34 20.56 13.47
N PRO A 512 4.12 21.00 13.84
CA PRO A 512 3.81 22.41 13.98
C PRO A 512 4.79 23.12 14.94
N ALA A 513 5.22 24.34 14.60
CA ALA A 513 6.18 25.10 15.40
C ALA A 513 5.75 25.31 16.87
N ALA A 514 4.46 25.28 17.15
CA ALA A 514 3.89 25.34 18.50
C ALA A 514 3.78 23.97 19.19
N GLY A 515 4.26 22.89 18.54
CA GLY A 515 3.95 21.51 18.95
C GLY A 515 2.50 21.11 18.64
N LEU A 516 2.17 19.86 18.88
CA LEU A 516 0.78 19.39 18.79
C LEU A 516 -0.06 19.99 19.90
N SER A 517 -1.29 20.38 19.59
CA SER A 517 -2.24 20.81 20.62
C SER A 517 -2.66 19.58 21.44
N GLU A 518 -2.64 19.70 22.78
CA GLU A 518 -3.27 18.68 23.64
C GLU A 518 -4.77 18.67 23.31
N GLU A 519 -5.24 17.56 22.79
CA GLU A 519 -6.68 17.37 22.56
C GLU A 519 -7.32 16.99 23.90
N THR A 520 -8.19 17.84 24.41
CA THR A 520 -9.01 17.49 25.57
C THR A 520 -9.97 16.35 25.17
N PRO A 521 -10.07 15.27 25.98
CA PRO A 521 -11.05 14.22 25.72
C PRO A 521 -12.45 14.84 25.57
N VAL A 522 -13.15 14.51 24.51
CA VAL A 522 -14.57 14.88 24.37
C VAL A 522 -15.32 14.13 25.46
N GLU A 523 -15.79 14.84 26.49
CA GLU A 523 -16.70 14.26 27.49
C GLU A 523 -17.96 13.80 26.74
N GLU A 524 -18.25 12.51 26.78
CA GLU A 524 -19.55 11.99 26.36
C GLU A 524 -20.64 12.66 27.19
N GLU A 525 -21.47 13.51 26.60
CA GLU A 525 -22.70 13.99 27.20
C GLU A 525 -23.65 12.82 27.45
N SER A 526 -23.50 12.20 28.61
CA SER A 526 -24.55 11.34 29.14
C SER A 526 -25.69 12.21 29.63
N GLY A 527 -26.74 12.35 28.83
CA GLY A 527 -27.98 13.01 29.21
C GLY A 527 -28.61 12.38 30.46
N GLY A 528 -28.43 13.01 31.60
CA GLY A 528 -29.05 12.65 32.88
C GLY A 528 -29.50 13.90 33.63
N SER A 529 -30.81 14.19 33.52
CA SER A 529 -31.55 15.22 34.27
C SER A 529 -31.49 14.96 35.79
N GLY A 530 -31.21 15.99 36.58
CA GLY A 530 -31.54 15.96 38.00
C GLY A 530 -30.75 16.96 38.85
N GLY A 531 -31.34 18.11 39.14
CA GLY A 531 -30.75 19.16 39.95
C GLY A 531 -30.59 18.82 41.42
N SER A 532 -29.68 19.48 42.10
CA SER A 532 -29.89 20.21 43.37
C SER A 532 -28.63 20.87 43.90
N THR A 533 -28.79 22.09 44.25
CA THR A 533 -28.00 23.06 45.01
C THR A 533 -27.16 22.55 46.20
N GLY A 534 -25.96 23.12 46.37
CA GLY A 534 -25.23 23.04 47.63
C GLY A 534 -23.83 23.65 47.67
N THR A 535 -23.71 24.75 48.31
CA THR A 535 -22.64 25.72 48.59
C THR A 535 -21.29 25.19 49.10
N SER A 536 -20.21 25.81 48.63
CA SER A 536 -19.04 26.40 49.34
C SER A 536 -18.04 25.58 50.15
N GLY A 537 -16.75 25.77 49.81
CA GLY A 537 -15.62 25.95 50.71
C GLY A 537 -14.32 25.26 50.30
N PRO A 538 -13.16 25.94 50.34
CA PRO A 538 -11.91 25.39 49.81
C PRO A 538 -11.18 24.53 50.86
N ALA A 539 -10.61 23.42 50.45
CA ALA A 539 -9.75 22.59 51.28
C ALA A 539 -8.40 22.35 50.58
N THR A 540 -7.36 22.60 51.38
CA THR A 540 -5.93 22.43 51.15
C THR A 540 -5.51 21.00 50.81
N PRO A 541 -4.41 20.75 50.06
CA PRO A 541 -3.99 19.41 49.68
C PRO A 541 -3.25 18.68 50.81
N PRO A 542 -3.40 17.36 50.96
CA PRO A 542 -2.63 16.57 51.88
C PRO A 542 -1.34 15.99 51.26
N VAL A 543 -0.35 15.96 52.14
CA VAL A 543 1.01 15.45 51.96
C VAL A 543 1.04 13.96 51.68
N LEU A 544 1.86 13.52 50.74
CA LEU A 544 2.17 12.11 50.45
C LEU A 544 2.93 11.47 51.64
N SER A 545 2.40 10.40 52.18
CA SER A 545 3.12 9.45 53.03
C SER A 545 3.17 8.09 52.33
N HIS A 546 4.36 7.55 52.13
CA HIS A 546 4.56 6.21 51.59
C HIS A 546 4.10 5.13 52.54
N PRO A 547 3.39 4.09 52.11
CA PRO A 547 3.27 2.85 52.86
C PRO A 547 4.23 1.79 52.35
N THR A 548 4.86 1.16 53.30
CA THR A 548 5.71 -0.02 53.24
C THR A 548 5.02 -1.20 52.58
N ALA A 549 5.74 -1.89 51.69
CA ALA A 549 5.27 -3.08 50.99
C ALA A 549 4.96 -4.23 51.95
N THR A 550 3.71 -4.67 51.94
CA THR A 550 3.31 -5.97 52.48
C THR A 550 2.94 -6.86 51.29
N THR A 551 3.74 -7.86 51.02
CA THR A 551 3.53 -8.87 49.99
C THR A 551 2.36 -9.77 50.37
N THR A 552 1.24 -9.60 49.68
CA THR A 552 0.16 -10.60 49.62
C THR A 552 0.31 -11.38 48.31
N PRO A 553 0.20 -12.70 48.28
CA PRO A 553 0.34 -13.47 47.06
C PRO A 553 -0.85 -13.19 46.15
N THR A 554 -0.56 -12.56 45.00
CA THR A 554 -1.55 -12.37 43.94
C THR A 554 -1.82 -13.74 43.30
N SER A 555 -3.06 -14.17 43.39
CA SER A 555 -3.58 -15.32 42.61
C SER A 555 -3.40 -15.03 41.13
N THR A 556 -2.41 -15.63 40.48
CA THR A 556 -2.28 -15.67 39.04
C THR A 556 -3.44 -16.48 38.50
N THR A 557 -4.42 -15.81 37.93
CA THR A 557 -5.41 -16.46 37.05
C THR A 557 -4.60 -17.11 35.92
N ALA A 558 -4.59 -18.42 35.83
CA ALA A 558 -3.90 -19.16 34.77
C ALA A 558 -4.48 -18.71 33.44
N GLN A 559 -3.66 -18.06 32.62
CA GLN A 559 -4.07 -17.60 31.31
C GLN A 559 -4.35 -18.82 30.43
N ARG A 560 -5.56 -18.92 29.89
CA ARG A 560 -5.97 -20.05 29.06
C ARG A 560 -5.12 -20.10 27.81
N VAL A 561 -4.59 -21.28 27.46
CA VAL A 561 -3.81 -21.48 26.23
C VAL A 561 -4.75 -21.48 25.02
N LEU A 562 -4.51 -20.55 24.11
CA LEU A 562 -5.19 -20.48 22.81
C LEU A 562 -4.19 -20.86 21.72
N LEU A 563 -4.56 -21.81 20.89
CA LEU A 563 -3.85 -22.16 19.65
C LEU A 563 -4.67 -21.68 18.47
N SER A 564 -4.00 -21.16 17.44
CA SER A 564 -4.64 -20.70 16.20
C SER A 564 -3.72 -20.92 15.00
N ARG A 565 -4.22 -20.65 13.80
CA ARG A 565 -3.45 -20.69 12.53
C ARG A 565 -2.68 -21.99 12.32
N LEU A 566 -3.31 -23.13 12.59
CA LEU A 566 -2.73 -24.44 12.32
C LEU A 566 -2.73 -24.70 10.82
N ALA A 567 -1.59 -24.69 10.17
CA ALA A 567 -1.38 -24.93 8.76
C ALA A 567 -0.27 -25.95 8.50
N LEU A 568 -0.29 -26.62 7.36
CA LEU A 568 0.88 -27.36 6.87
C LEU A 568 1.84 -26.36 6.23
N THR A 569 3.15 -26.59 6.38
CA THR A 569 4.13 -25.77 5.67
C THR A 569 4.03 -26.05 4.17
N LEU A 570 4.40 -25.06 3.34
CA LEU A 570 4.43 -25.19 1.87
C LEU A 570 5.26 -26.43 1.45
N LYS A 571 6.40 -26.65 2.09
CA LYS A 571 7.24 -27.84 1.88
C LYS A 571 6.50 -29.16 2.15
N ALA A 572 5.58 -29.17 3.11
CA ALA A 572 4.72 -30.32 3.37
C ALA A 572 3.63 -30.46 2.32
N LEU A 573 3.04 -29.35 1.86
CA LEU A 573 2.00 -29.33 0.82
C LEU A 573 2.56 -29.79 -0.53
N VAL A 574 3.71 -29.29 -0.95
CA VAL A 574 4.42 -29.75 -2.16
C VAL A 574 4.74 -31.23 -2.12
N ALA A 575 5.22 -31.75 -0.96
CA ALA A 575 5.47 -33.18 -0.79
C ALA A 575 4.19 -34.05 -0.84
N LEU A 576 3.01 -33.47 -0.57
CA LEU A 576 1.72 -34.16 -0.62
C LEU A 576 1.20 -34.37 -2.06
N ASN A 577 1.57 -33.49 -2.99
CA ASN A 577 1.06 -33.49 -4.37
C ASN A 577 1.88 -34.33 -5.35
N THR A 578 2.97 -34.95 -4.95
CA THR A 578 3.75 -35.83 -5.84
C THR A 578 2.98 -37.12 -6.15
N SER A 579 3.13 -37.65 -7.36
CA SER A 579 2.46 -38.86 -7.84
C SER A 579 2.78 -40.16 -7.04
N ARG A 580 3.80 -40.13 -6.15
CA ARG A 580 4.13 -41.17 -5.17
C ARG A 580 4.74 -40.55 -3.92
N PRO A 581 3.94 -39.87 -3.09
CA PRO A 581 4.45 -39.15 -1.93
C PRO A 581 5.09 -40.13 -0.95
N LYS A 582 6.38 -39.93 -0.73
CA LYS A 582 7.13 -40.59 0.36
C LYS A 582 7.42 -39.49 1.41
N ILE A 583 6.48 -39.27 2.30
CA ILE A 583 6.59 -38.23 3.32
C ILE A 583 7.04 -38.86 4.63
N PRO A 584 8.35 -38.79 4.97
CA PRO A 584 8.85 -39.29 6.25
C PRO A 584 8.41 -38.38 7.42
N ASP A 585 8.26 -37.09 7.18
CA ASP A 585 7.96 -36.06 8.17
C ASP A 585 6.88 -35.13 7.63
N LEU A 586 5.96 -34.71 8.49
CA LEU A 586 4.96 -33.68 8.21
C LEU A 586 5.36 -32.40 8.97
N SER A 587 5.66 -31.34 8.25
CA SER A 587 5.95 -30.03 8.82
C SER A 587 4.67 -29.19 8.88
N PHE A 588 4.49 -28.44 9.97
CA PHE A 588 3.31 -27.61 10.18
C PHE A 588 3.66 -26.40 11.05
N THR A 589 2.86 -25.36 10.95
CA THR A 589 2.98 -24.13 11.75
C THR A 589 1.70 -23.89 12.55
N PHE A 590 1.82 -23.15 13.64
CA PHE A 590 0.68 -22.70 14.45
C PHE A 590 1.09 -21.55 15.37
N MET A 591 0.12 -20.81 15.85
CA MET A 591 0.32 -19.73 16.84
C MET A 591 -0.10 -20.18 18.23
N ALA A 592 0.61 -19.72 19.26
CA ALA A 592 0.23 -19.87 20.67
C ALA A 592 0.28 -18.51 21.36
N ASN A 593 -0.75 -18.17 22.12
CA ASN A 593 -0.81 -16.90 22.86
C ASN A 593 0.13 -16.84 24.07
N VAL A 594 0.54 -17.98 24.58
CA VAL A 594 1.48 -18.13 25.72
C VAL A 594 2.33 -19.37 25.52
N THR A 595 3.51 -19.40 26.14
CA THR A 595 4.34 -20.61 26.15
C THR A 595 3.63 -21.73 26.91
N ALA A 596 3.44 -22.87 26.24
CA ALA A 596 2.67 -24.00 26.76
C ALA A 596 3.15 -25.37 26.25
N GLN A 597 2.78 -26.42 26.96
CA GLN A 597 2.95 -27.79 26.45
C GLN A 597 1.77 -28.15 25.56
N VAL A 598 2.06 -28.60 24.34
CA VAL A 598 1.08 -28.96 23.33
C VAL A 598 1.28 -30.41 22.89
N SER A 599 0.21 -31.19 22.94
CA SER A 599 0.18 -32.56 22.43
C SER A 599 -0.20 -32.56 20.96
N VAL A 600 0.68 -33.08 20.10
CA VAL A 600 0.49 -33.19 18.64
C VAL A 600 0.12 -34.61 18.27
N ARG A 601 -0.99 -34.80 17.55
CA ARG A 601 -1.48 -36.10 17.12
C ARG A 601 -1.79 -36.13 15.63
N LEU A 602 -1.25 -37.10 14.92
CA LEU A 602 -1.56 -37.38 13.51
C LEU A 602 -2.42 -38.63 13.40
N ALA A 603 -3.54 -38.55 12.70
CA ALA A 603 -4.47 -39.67 12.49
C ALA A 603 -4.83 -39.81 11.01
N LYS A 604 -5.06 -41.04 10.54
CA LYS A 604 -5.54 -41.36 9.19
C LYS A 604 -7.00 -41.80 9.24
N ARG A 605 -7.81 -41.34 8.27
CA ARG A 605 -9.20 -41.76 8.13
C ARG A 605 -9.27 -43.16 7.44
N PHE A 606 -10.04 -44.06 7.97
CA PHE A 606 -10.29 -45.37 7.40
C PHE A 606 -11.77 -45.75 7.51
N SER A 607 -12.23 -46.65 6.65
CA SER A 607 -13.59 -47.22 6.72
C SER A 607 -13.54 -48.60 7.37
N ARG A 608 -14.39 -48.84 8.36
CA ARG A 608 -14.59 -50.16 8.97
C ARG A 608 -16.08 -50.40 9.13
N HIS A 609 -16.58 -51.48 8.54
CA HIS A 609 -18.01 -51.83 8.53
C HIS A 609 -18.93 -50.70 8.04
N GLY A 610 -18.51 -49.96 7.01
CA GLY A 610 -19.28 -48.85 6.45
C GLY A 610 -19.19 -47.54 7.25
N HIS A 611 -18.54 -47.50 8.42
CA HIS A 611 -18.36 -46.30 9.22
C HIS A 611 -16.96 -45.72 9.06
N LEU A 612 -16.87 -44.40 8.86
CA LEU A 612 -15.61 -43.65 8.79
C LEU A 612 -15.09 -43.38 10.21
N ARG A 613 -13.86 -43.78 10.48
CA ARG A 613 -13.16 -43.56 11.77
C ARG A 613 -11.77 -43.03 11.57
N TRP A 614 -11.24 -42.39 12.61
CA TRP A 614 -9.86 -41.88 12.66
C TRP A 614 -8.98 -42.81 13.50
N GLN A 615 -7.86 -43.23 12.94
CA GLN A 615 -6.86 -44.06 13.64
C GLN A 615 -5.57 -43.25 13.82
N ALA A 616 -5.11 -43.14 15.04
CA ALA A 616 -3.83 -42.53 15.32
C ALA A 616 -2.67 -43.31 14.70
N LEU A 617 -1.76 -42.63 14.04
CA LEU A 617 -0.60 -43.23 13.35
C LEU A 617 0.60 -43.43 14.25
N ALA A 618 0.68 -42.66 15.35
CA ALA A 618 1.77 -42.73 16.35
C ALA A 618 1.24 -42.32 17.73
N HIS A 619 2.08 -42.50 18.76
CA HIS A 619 1.82 -41.86 20.05
C HIS A 619 1.83 -40.34 19.89
N PRO A 620 1.03 -39.60 20.68
CA PRO A 620 1.09 -38.15 20.66
C PRO A 620 2.52 -37.68 20.95
N LEU A 621 2.98 -36.69 20.18
CA LEU A 621 4.22 -35.98 20.46
C LEU A 621 3.88 -34.80 21.36
N THR A 622 4.63 -34.58 22.42
CA THR A 622 4.52 -33.38 23.24
C THR A 622 5.64 -32.41 22.86
N ILE A 623 5.26 -31.20 22.52
CA ILE A 623 6.16 -30.10 22.19
C ILE A 623 5.97 -28.95 23.17
N THR A 624 6.98 -28.13 23.35
CA THR A 624 6.87 -26.85 24.04
C THR A 624 6.64 -25.77 23.00
N ALA A 625 5.39 -25.33 22.86
CA ALA A 625 5.06 -24.18 22.06
C ALA A 625 5.52 -22.91 22.76
N LEU A 626 6.19 -22.03 22.07
CA LEU A 626 6.52 -20.68 22.56
C LEU A 626 5.34 -19.74 22.28
N ALA A 627 5.22 -18.65 23.03
CA ALA A 627 4.31 -17.58 22.65
C ALA A 627 4.69 -17.05 21.25
N GLY A 628 3.71 -16.87 20.38
CA GLY A 628 3.93 -16.51 18.98
C GLY A 628 3.88 -17.72 18.03
N ARG A 629 4.52 -17.57 16.85
CA ARG A 629 4.54 -18.59 15.79
C ARG A 629 5.46 -19.77 16.15
N ASN A 630 5.00 -20.95 15.90
CA ASN A 630 5.72 -22.20 16.10
C ASN A 630 5.76 -23.00 14.80
N SER A 631 6.94 -23.50 14.44
CA SER A 631 7.14 -24.38 13.29
C SER A 631 7.67 -25.73 13.78
N GLU A 632 6.92 -26.80 13.51
CA GLU A 632 7.18 -28.10 14.10
C GLU A 632 7.07 -29.23 13.07
N ARG A 633 7.66 -30.39 13.41
CA ARG A 633 7.61 -31.59 12.57
C ARG A 633 7.08 -32.78 13.34
N VAL A 634 6.14 -33.50 12.70
CA VAL A 634 5.69 -34.80 13.19
C VAL A 634 6.24 -35.92 12.30
N ARG A 635 6.95 -36.86 12.91
CA ARG A 635 7.44 -38.07 12.24
C ARG A 635 6.40 -39.19 12.37
N GLY A 636 6.00 -39.74 11.23
CA GLY A 636 5.18 -40.96 11.21
C GLY A 636 6.02 -42.25 11.46
N ARG A 637 5.39 -43.33 11.95
CA ARG A 637 6.02 -44.64 11.92
C ARG A 637 6.00 -45.21 10.48
N GLY A 638 6.78 -44.60 9.59
CA GLY A 638 6.85 -44.98 8.17
C GLY A 638 6.32 -43.88 7.25
N VAL A 639 6.42 -44.14 5.96
CA VAL A 639 5.98 -43.22 4.90
C VAL A 639 4.45 -43.09 4.92
N LEU A 640 3.96 -41.84 4.94
CA LEU A 640 2.54 -41.54 4.79
C LEU A 640 2.14 -41.83 3.33
N GLY A 641 1.24 -42.75 3.12
CA GLY A 641 0.69 -43.10 1.79
C GLY A 641 -0.66 -42.42 1.55
N SER A 642 -1.22 -42.55 0.34
CA SER A 642 -2.49 -41.93 -0.04
C SER A 642 -3.62 -42.12 0.98
N GLY A 643 -4.43 -41.09 1.18
CA GLY A 643 -5.56 -41.10 2.11
C GLY A 643 -5.81 -39.73 2.78
N THR A 644 -6.88 -39.65 3.57
CA THR A 644 -7.24 -38.46 4.33
C THR A 644 -6.65 -38.51 5.74
N TYR A 645 -6.01 -37.46 6.16
CA TYR A 645 -5.32 -37.31 7.45
C TYR A 645 -5.92 -36.18 8.27
N ARG A 646 -5.66 -36.22 9.59
CA ARG A 646 -5.96 -35.12 10.52
C ARG A 646 -4.77 -34.93 11.45
N LEU A 647 -4.26 -33.72 11.47
CA LEU A 647 -3.34 -33.23 12.48
C LEU A 647 -4.16 -32.54 13.58
N THR A 648 -3.89 -32.86 14.84
CA THR A 648 -4.58 -32.26 16.00
C THR A 648 -3.54 -31.82 17.02
N LEU A 649 -3.61 -30.55 17.41
CA LEU A 649 -2.84 -29.95 18.48
C LEU A 649 -3.75 -29.74 19.69
N THR A 650 -3.34 -30.22 20.84
CA THR A 650 -4.11 -30.08 22.08
C THR A 650 -3.20 -29.50 23.16
N PRO A 651 -3.38 -28.23 23.57
CA PRO A 651 -2.66 -27.66 24.70
C PRO A 651 -3.15 -28.27 26.01
N VAL A 652 -2.32 -28.19 27.07
CA VAL A 652 -2.65 -28.76 28.39
C VAL A 652 -3.90 -28.10 28.95
N ASP A 653 -4.04 -26.77 28.82
CA ASP A 653 -5.14 -25.99 29.37
C ASP A 653 -5.82 -25.12 28.27
N GLY A 654 -6.32 -25.75 27.20
CA GLY A 654 -6.96 -25.00 26.11
C GLY A 654 -7.75 -25.86 25.15
N ALA A 655 -8.36 -25.25 24.14
CA ALA A 655 -9.10 -25.93 23.11
C ALA A 655 -8.15 -26.56 22.06
N ALA A 656 -8.50 -27.76 21.57
CA ALA A 656 -7.74 -28.42 20.51
C ALA A 656 -7.99 -27.74 19.15
N GLN A 657 -6.94 -27.57 18.37
CA GLN A 657 -6.98 -27.19 16.96
C GLN A 657 -6.78 -28.43 16.08
N SER A 658 -7.47 -28.50 14.94
CA SER A 658 -7.35 -29.64 14.02
C SER A 658 -7.38 -29.19 12.57
N LEU A 659 -6.48 -29.74 11.78
CA LEU A 659 -6.38 -29.56 10.34
C LEU A 659 -6.56 -30.91 9.64
N ALA A 660 -7.48 -31.02 8.69
CA ALA A 660 -7.66 -32.18 7.84
C ALA A 660 -7.07 -31.93 6.45
N PHE A 661 -6.29 -32.89 5.93
CA PHE A 661 -5.66 -32.81 4.62
C PHE A 661 -5.68 -34.18 3.91
N LYS A 662 -5.44 -34.19 2.61
CA LYS A 662 -5.43 -35.37 1.78
C LYS A 662 -4.04 -35.57 1.17
N ILE A 663 -3.59 -36.83 1.13
CA ILE A 663 -2.44 -37.28 0.35
C ILE A 663 -2.99 -38.01 -0.85
N GLY A 664 -2.61 -37.64 -2.05
CA GLY A 664 -3.07 -38.17 -3.34
C GLY A 664 -2.69 -39.62 -3.62
#